data_3752b4fe67cdf543170fbfff4fa10f9a
#
_entry.id   3752b4fe67cdf543170fbfff4fa10f9a
#
_cell.length_a   1.000
_cell.length_b   1.000
_cell.length_c   1.000
_cell.angle_alpha   90.00
_cell.angle_beta   90.00
_cell.angle_gamma   90.00
#
_symmetry.space_group_name_H-M   'P 1'
#
loop_
_entity.id
_entity.type
_entity.pdbx_description
1 polymer ?
#
loop_
_entity_poly.entity_id
_entity_poly.type
_entity_poly.pdbx_seq_one_letter_code
_entity_poly.pdbx_strand_id
1 'polypeptide(L)'
;MILATRNREFGIWNAYTTRIPNSKFLILNCLITVSACNASPATTRPPPDPAQNVLLITIDTLRADAVGAYANRTVATPWLDRLAAGGVRFTAAHASTVVTLPSHANILSGIYPFRHGVRENAGFRFPSGTDTAATLLKARGYRTGAFVSAFPLDARFGLTRGFDRYDDRFAKGETHTAFRVPERKGADTVAAALAWIQGHDPQNASDEQPWFAWVHLYEPHFPYAPPEPFASRFAGAPYLGEVSAADAAVGPLLQPILDARGGRGTLVIVTGDHGESLGEHGEMTHGLFAYEGTLRVPLLLYQPRLFRPRTIDDPVRHVDILPTILDAIGAPVPSTLDGRSLIPIATGSPGVPTATYFESLSASLNRGWAPLYGVGKGPLKYIDLPIPELYDLAADPSESHDLAASRPDDVRELQRLLAGLRAADRPAAPGREDAETRQQLRSLGYVTGASTPKQRYTDRDDPKRLVHLDRAIEDVVSRYQRGDLRGATTAAEAVVHERPDMPLALVHLAFLYNESGDHRRASDTIDRALALNPADDVAALAGAYMTESGQFDRAVKRLEPYVRRADADVDVLIVYGVALASAGRKGEALEAFNRARSVDPANGLPLVNVATVYLMAGERDRAAAAFTEALAIDPTLARAHNGLGVIEANRGNTTAALEHWRQAVALDPRDFETLFNIGDMLIRLGRSDEARPYWRKYLATAPPALEAKDRERVGRWLASNPP
;
A
#
# COMPACT_ATOMS: atom_id res chain seq x y z
N MET A 1 -32.24 -15.41 42.38
CA MET A 1 -33.71 -15.48 42.43
C MET A 1 -34.14 -15.79 41.00
N ILE A 2 -34.33 -17.06 40.63
CA ILE A 2 -35.63 -17.73 40.59
C ILE A 2 -36.44 -17.18 39.41
N LEU A 3 -36.82 -17.88 38.40
CA LEU A 3 -37.28 -19.19 37.96
C LEU A 3 -37.86 -18.96 36.55
N ALA A 4 -37.57 -19.71 35.54
CA ALA A 4 -38.23 -20.97 35.12
C ALA A 4 -39.73 -20.75 34.77
N THR A 5 -40.26 -21.21 33.70
CA THR A 5 -40.56 -22.51 33.16
C THR A 5 -41.53 -22.40 31.99
N ARG A 6 -41.42 -23.28 31.08
CA ARG A 6 -42.20 -24.45 30.60
C ARG A 6 -43.10 -24.20 29.39
N ASN A 7 -42.81 -24.96 28.33
CA ASN A 7 -43.43 -26.20 27.83
C ASN A 7 -44.87 -26.10 27.32
N ARG A 8 -45.14 -26.56 26.12
CA ARG A 8 -45.76 -27.85 25.63
C ARG A 8 -46.37 -27.59 24.25
N GLU A 9 -46.10 -28.35 23.27
CA GLU A 9 -46.45 -29.67 22.81
C GLU A 9 -47.81 -29.78 22.10
N PHE A 10 -47.83 -30.69 21.10
CA PHE A 10 -48.92 -31.42 20.40
C PHE A 10 -49.47 -30.74 19.12
N GLY A 11 -49.72 -31.44 18.06
CA GLY A 11 -49.62 -32.85 17.67
C GLY A 11 -50.20 -33.00 16.25
N ILE A 12 -49.68 -33.84 15.49
CA ILE A 12 -50.07 -35.14 14.96
C ILE A 12 -51.34 -35.21 14.05
N TRP A 13 -51.16 -35.99 12.95
CA TRP A 13 -52.11 -36.75 12.12
C TRP A 13 -52.57 -36.06 10.82
N ASN A 14 -52.73 -36.72 9.65
CA ASN A 14 -52.61 -38.14 9.24
C ASN A 14 -52.55 -38.22 7.70
N ALA A 15 -52.07 -39.36 7.26
CA ALA A 15 -51.97 -39.80 5.88
C ALA A 15 -53.34 -40.10 5.22
N TYR A 16 -53.39 -40.02 3.89
CA TYR A 16 -54.26 -40.89 3.08
C TYR A 16 -53.55 -41.39 1.82
N THR A 17 -53.40 -42.70 1.77
CA THR A 17 -53.08 -43.52 0.60
C THR A 17 -54.34 -43.78 -0.23
N THR A 18 -54.23 -43.71 -1.56
CA THR A 18 -55.11 -44.47 -2.45
C THR A 18 -54.34 -44.94 -3.68
N ARG A 19 -54.66 -46.24 -3.97
CA ARG A 19 -54.08 -47.13 -4.95
C ARG A 19 -54.57 -46.87 -6.39
N ILE A 20 -53.73 -47.38 -7.29
CA ILE A 20 -53.83 -47.60 -8.74
C ILE A 20 -55.09 -48.42 -9.14
N PRO A 21 -55.59 -48.35 -10.40
CA PRO A 21 -55.40 -49.54 -11.22
C PRO A 21 -54.92 -49.33 -12.66
N ASN A 22 -54.28 -50.39 -13.14
CA ASN A 22 -53.86 -50.69 -14.49
C ASN A 22 -54.94 -50.66 -15.56
N SER A 23 -54.63 -50.25 -16.78
CA SER A 23 -55.03 -50.91 -18.02
C SER A 23 -54.16 -50.55 -19.25
N LYS A 24 -53.54 -51.50 -19.73
CA LYS A 24 -53.27 -52.16 -21.01
C LYS A 24 -53.23 -51.29 -22.30
N PHE A 25 -52.06 -51.44 -22.96
CA PHE A 25 -51.76 -51.65 -24.37
C PHE A 25 -52.54 -50.89 -25.46
N LEU A 26 -51.78 -50.06 -26.24
CA LEU A 26 -51.85 -50.12 -27.72
C LEU A 26 -50.47 -49.75 -28.28
N ILE A 27 -49.89 -50.64 -29.11
CA ILE A 27 -48.67 -50.45 -29.88
C ILE A 27 -49.07 -49.67 -31.12
N LEU A 28 -48.45 -48.50 -31.35
CA LEU A 28 -48.47 -47.79 -32.65
C LEU A 28 -47.05 -47.56 -33.07
N ASN A 29 -46.61 -48.31 -34.11
CA ASN A 29 -45.33 -48.07 -34.81
C ASN A 29 -45.37 -46.73 -35.52
N CYS A 30 -44.64 -45.71 -35.03
CA CYS A 30 -44.24 -44.55 -35.79
C CYS A 30 -42.74 -44.68 -36.11
N LEU A 31 -42.41 -44.82 -37.37
CA LEU A 31 -41.07 -44.62 -37.87
C LEU A 31 -40.64 -43.17 -37.59
N ILE A 32 -39.74 -42.99 -36.63
CA ILE A 32 -39.06 -41.71 -36.43
C ILE A 32 -37.77 -41.79 -37.21
N THR A 33 -37.69 -41.02 -38.31
CA THR A 33 -36.46 -40.65 -38.99
C THR A 33 -35.58 -39.90 -37.98
N VAL A 34 -34.50 -40.52 -37.56
CA VAL A 34 -33.46 -39.89 -36.77
C VAL A 34 -32.72 -38.91 -37.68
N SER A 35 -33.06 -37.63 -37.65
CA SER A 35 -32.20 -36.55 -38.06
C SER A 35 -31.02 -36.52 -37.11
N ALA A 36 -29.86 -36.97 -37.55
CA ALA A 36 -28.63 -36.79 -36.81
C ALA A 36 -28.31 -35.31 -36.74
N CYS A 37 -28.78 -34.63 -35.66
CA CYS A 37 -28.19 -33.39 -35.21
C CYS A 37 -26.72 -33.71 -34.83
N ASN A 38 -25.78 -33.20 -35.60
CA ASN A 38 -24.38 -33.10 -35.21
C ASN A 38 -24.30 -32.21 -33.96
N ALA A 39 -24.52 -32.78 -32.79
CA ALA A 39 -24.12 -32.16 -31.54
C ALA A 39 -22.57 -32.16 -31.57
N SER A 40 -21.98 -30.99 -31.71
CA SER A 40 -20.56 -30.80 -31.40
C SER A 40 -20.28 -31.48 -30.07
N PRO A 41 -19.20 -32.28 -29.94
CA PRO A 41 -18.90 -32.93 -28.70
C PRO A 41 -18.80 -31.88 -27.61
N ALA A 42 -19.66 -31.97 -26.60
CA ALA A 42 -19.55 -31.20 -25.38
C ALA A 42 -18.11 -31.41 -24.89
N THR A 43 -17.32 -30.36 -24.90
CA THR A 43 -15.96 -30.39 -24.35
C THR A 43 -16.11 -30.70 -22.88
N THR A 44 -15.91 -31.97 -22.51
CA THR A 44 -15.92 -32.37 -21.11
C THR A 44 -14.79 -31.64 -20.42
N ARG A 45 -15.15 -30.80 -19.44
CA ARG A 45 -14.19 -30.12 -18.59
C ARG A 45 -13.23 -31.14 -17.98
N PRO A 46 -11.91 -30.93 -18.06
CA PRO A 46 -10.96 -31.78 -17.33
C PRO A 46 -11.30 -31.79 -15.84
N PRO A 47 -11.12 -32.90 -15.13
CA PRO A 47 -11.35 -32.95 -13.70
C PRO A 47 -10.39 -31.97 -13.00
N PRO A 48 -10.84 -31.29 -11.92
CA PRO A 48 -9.98 -30.45 -11.12
C PRO A 48 -8.86 -31.29 -10.47
N ASP A 49 -7.65 -30.70 -10.35
CA ASP A 49 -6.50 -31.37 -9.75
C ASP A 49 -6.16 -30.72 -8.39
N PRO A 50 -6.59 -31.32 -7.26
CA PRO A 50 -6.32 -30.79 -5.94
C PRO A 50 -4.83 -30.82 -5.57
N ALA A 51 -4.01 -31.54 -6.31
CA ALA A 51 -2.57 -31.63 -6.07
C ALA A 51 -1.76 -30.64 -6.90
N GLN A 52 -2.39 -29.82 -7.78
CA GLN A 52 -1.65 -28.84 -8.58
C GLN A 52 -1.13 -27.68 -7.74
N ASN A 53 0.04 -27.17 -8.11
CA ASN A 53 0.57 -25.94 -7.51
C ASN A 53 -0.16 -24.70 -8.05
N VAL A 54 -0.10 -23.59 -7.32
CA VAL A 54 -0.69 -22.32 -7.74
C VAL A 54 0.36 -21.22 -7.62
N LEU A 55 0.64 -20.54 -8.73
CA LEU A 55 1.51 -19.37 -8.81
C LEU A 55 0.69 -18.17 -9.24
N LEU A 56 0.53 -17.21 -8.33
CA LEU A 56 -0.05 -15.90 -8.60
C LEU A 56 1.06 -14.87 -8.71
N ILE A 57 1.19 -14.22 -9.85
CA ILE A 57 2.12 -13.11 -10.08
C ILE A 57 1.29 -11.85 -10.27
N THR A 58 1.55 -10.83 -9.45
CA THR A 58 1.00 -9.49 -9.59
C THR A 58 2.13 -8.51 -9.89
N ILE A 59 1.93 -7.64 -10.88
CA ILE A 59 2.92 -6.67 -11.34
C ILE A 59 2.28 -5.28 -11.16
N ASP A 60 2.91 -4.44 -10.33
CA ASP A 60 2.40 -3.12 -9.97
C ASP A 60 2.29 -2.22 -11.21
N THR A 61 1.23 -1.44 -11.29
CA THR A 61 0.95 -0.47 -12.37
C THR A 61 1.04 -1.02 -13.80
N LEU A 62 0.93 -2.35 -14.01
CA LEU A 62 1.08 -2.95 -15.34
C LEU A 62 -0.18 -2.77 -16.19
N ARG A 63 -0.09 -1.91 -17.20
CA ARG A 63 -1.15 -1.73 -18.23
C ARG A 63 -1.22 -2.93 -19.17
N ALA A 64 -2.45 -3.29 -19.57
CA ALA A 64 -2.63 -4.34 -20.58
C ALA A 64 -1.97 -3.99 -21.92
N ASP A 65 -2.12 -2.74 -22.38
CA ASP A 65 -1.58 -2.26 -23.65
C ASP A 65 -0.03 -2.07 -23.65
N ALA A 66 0.60 -2.21 -22.49
CA ALA A 66 2.06 -2.21 -22.36
C ALA A 66 2.70 -3.61 -22.52
N VAL A 67 1.92 -4.66 -22.78
CA VAL A 67 2.41 -6.05 -22.94
C VAL A 67 2.34 -6.48 -24.39
N GLY A 68 3.37 -7.17 -24.89
CA GLY A 68 3.45 -7.65 -26.27
C GLY A 68 2.26 -8.53 -26.67
N ALA A 69 1.84 -9.44 -25.79
CA ALA A 69 0.67 -10.30 -26.01
C ALA A 69 -0.64 -9.50 -26.22
N TYR A 70 -0.70 -8.24 -25.82
CA TYR A 70 -1.83 -7.31 -26.03
C TYR A 70 -1.58 -6.33 -27.18
N ALA A 71 -0.74 -6.74 -28.12
CA ALA A 71 -0.41 -6.05 -29.36
C ALA A 71 0.56 -4.84 -29.23
N ASN A 72 1.24 -4.65 -28.12
CA ASN A 72 2.34 -3.70 -28.05
C ASN A 72 3.57 -4.24 -28.77
N ARG A 73 3.98 -3.58 -29.84
CA ARG A 73 5.14 -4.01 -30.66
C ARG A 73 6.44 -3.30 -30.30
N THR A 74 6.40 -2.35 -29.38
CA THR A 74 7.56 -1.56 -28.99
C THR A 74 8.24 -2.10 -27.73
N VAL A 75 7.52 -2.84 -26.92
CA VAL A 75 8.01 -3.47 -25.68
C VAL A 75 8.52 -4.89 -25.95
N ALA A 76 9.37 -5.41 -25.07
CA ALA A 76 9.83 -6.80 -25.11
C ALA A 76 9.37 -7.52 -23.83
N THR A 77 8.34 -8.35 -23.99
CA THR A 77 7.76 -9.16 -22.91
C THR A 77 7.70 -10.65 -23.28
N PRO A 78 8.85 -11.28 -23.65
CA PRO A 78 8.85 -12.63 -24.20
C PRO A 78 8.29 -13.71 -23.27
N TRP A 79 8.39 -13.54 -21.95
CA TRP A 79 7.87 -14.53 -20.99
C TRP A 79 6.35 -14.43 -20.86
N LEU A 80 5.79 -13.23 -20.73
CA LEU A 80 4.35 -13.01 -20.72
C LEU A 80 3.71 -13.37 -22.06
N ASP A 81 4.39 -13.07 -23.18
CA ASP A 81 3.94 -13.43 -24.52
C ASP A 81 3.90 -14.95 -24.71
N ARG A 82 4.91 -15.67 -24.22
CA ARG A 82 4.96 -17.13 -24.24
C ARG A 82 3.88 -17.75 -23.37
N LEU A 83 3.63 -17.18 -22.19
CA LEU A 83 2.55 -17.60 -21.29
C LEU A 83 1.19 -17.43 -21.95
N ALA A 84 0.93 -16.28 -22.57
CA ALA A 84 -0.29 -15.97 -23.30
C ALA A 84 -0.50 -16.90 -24.50
N ALA A 85 0.56 -17.18 -25.26
CA ALA A 85 0.50 -18.07 -26.41
C ALA A 85 0.17 -19.52 -26.05
N GLY A 86 0.54 -19.97 -24.85
CA GLY A 86 0.25 -21.32 -24.34
C GLY A 86 -0.99 -21.44 -23.46
N GLY A 87 -1.61 -20.31 -23.09
CA GLY A 87 -2.70 -20.23 -22.11
C GLY A 87 -3.92 -19.47 -22.57
N VAL A 88 -4.64 -18.90 -21.61
CA VAL A 88 -5.81 -18.05 -21.83
C VAL A 88 -5.44 -16.60 -21.55
N ARG A 89 -5.75 -15.72 -22.49
CA ARG A 89 -5.59 -14.27 -22.38
C ARG A 89 -6.97 -13.60 -22.37
N PHE A 90 -7.22 -12.78 -21.37
CA PHE A 90 -8.42 -11.93 -21.29
C PHE A 90 -8.09 -10.53 -21.78
N THR A 91 -8.83 -10.00 -22.75
CA THR A 91 -8.56 -8.68 -23.34
C THR A 91 -9.19 -7.54 -22.57
N ALA A 92 -10.19 -7.85 -21.74
CA ALA A 92 -10.99 -6.89 -20.95
C ALA A 92 -11.01 -7.29 -19.46
N ALA A 93 -9.82 -7.42 -18.85
CA ALA A 93 -9.70 -7.62 -17.41
C ALA A 93 -9.54 -6.27 -16.71
N HIS A 94 -10.31 -6.06 -15.64
CA HIS A 94 -10.33 -4.79 -14.93
C HIS A 94 -10.01 -4.94 -13.45
N ALA A 95 -9.18 -4.04 -12.94
CA ALA A 95 -9.04 -3.78 -11.52
C ALA A 95 -10.33 -3.16 -10.97
N SER A 96 -10.53 -3.25 -9.66
CA SER A 96 -11.65 -2.57 -8.98
C SER A 96 -11.21 -1.32 -8.24
N THR A 97 -9.90 -1.10 -8.12
CA THR A 97 -9.27 0.09 -7.53
C THR A 97 -7.98 0.39 -8.29
N VAL A 98 -7.48 1.60 -8.11
CA VAL A 98 -6.29 2.10 -8.79
C VAL A 98 -5.13 2.38 -7.83
N VAL A 99 -5.08 1.63 -6.72
CA VAL A 99 -4.01 1.69 -5.71
C VAL A 99 -3.72 0.29 -5.15
N THR A 100 -2.50 0.05 -4.75
CA THR A 100 -1.88 -1.27 -4.51
C THR A 100 -2.58 -2.12 -3.46
N LEU A 101 -2.72 -1.62 -2.21
CA LEU A 101 -3.24 -2.42 -1.09
C LEU A 101 -4.70 -2.87 -1.30
N PRO A 102 -5.66 -1.98 -1.66
CA PRO A 102 -7.03 -2.39 -1.93
C PRO A 102 -7.14 -3.35 -3.12
N SER A 103 -6.33 -3.18 -4.16
CA SER A 103 -6.35 -4.07 -5.32
C SER A 103 -5.91 -5.49 -4.95
N HIS A 104 -4.82 -5.64 -4.19
CA HIS A 104 -4.40 -6.95 -3.70
C HIS A 104 -5.38 -7.55 -2.70
N ALA A 105 -6.05 -6.73 -1.89
CA ALA A 105 -7.16 -7.18 -1.05
C ALA A 105 -8.29 -7.79 -1.89
N ASN A 106 -8.66 -7.17 -3.02
CA ASN A 106 -9.66 -7.71 -3.97
C ASN A 106 -9.19 -9.03 -4.59
N ILE A 107 -7.95 -9.09 -5.09
CA ILE A 107 -7.37 -10.28 -5.76
C ILE A 107 -7.34 -11.46 -4.81
N LEU A 108 -6.85 -11.26 -3.59
CA LEU A 108 -6.65 -12.34 -2.62
C LEU A 108 -7.94 -12.77 -1.93
N SER A 109 -8.92 -11.89 -1.75
CA SER A 109 -10.16 -12.19 -1.02
C SER A 109 -11.37 -12.48 -1.91
N GLY A 110 -11.36 -12.08 -3.19
CA GLY A 110 -12.49 -12.24 -4.11
C GLY A 110 -13.71 -11.39 -3.78
N ILE A 111 -13.54 -10.31 -2.98
CA ILE A 111 -14.61 -9.37 -2.61
C ILE A 111 -14.20 -7.92 -2.89
N TYR A 112 -15.19 -7.04 -3.06
CA TYR A 112 -15.00 -5.64 -3.38
C TYR A 112 -14.55 -4.78 -2.19
N PRO A 113 -13.94 -3.60 -2.42
CA PRO A 113 -13.40 -2.72 -1.39
C PRO A 113 -14.43 -2.29 -0.34
N PHE A 114 -15.67 -2.02 -0.75
CA PHE A 114 -16.75 -1.65 0.17
C PHE A 114 -17.18 -2.78 1.12
N ARG A 115 -16.73 -4.02 0.87
CA ARG A 115 -17.00 -5.19 1.73
C ARG A 115 -15.83 -5.53 2.65
N HIS A 116 -14.59 -5.50 2.17
CA HIS A 116 -13.44 -5.75 3.05
C HIS A 116 -12.97 -4.48 3.78
N GLY A 117 -13.39 -3.29 3.35
CA GLY A 117 -13.15 -2.03 4.04
C GLY A 117 -11.80 -1.38 3.75
N VAL A 118 -10.90 -2.00 2.98
CA VAL A 118 -9.62 -1.41 2.58
C VAL A 118 -9.85 -0.57 1.33
N ARG A 119 -9.66 0.76 1.42
CA ARG A 119 -10.06 1.70 0.38
C ARG A 119 -8.90 2.55 -0.14
N GLU A 120 -7.75 2.54 0.57
CA GLU A 120 -6.55 3.31 0.25
C GLU A 120 -5.30 2.58 0.78
N ASN A 121 -4.12 2.96 0.32
CA ASN A 121 -2.84 2.45 0.83
C ASN A 121 -2.56 2.94 2.25
N ALA A 122 -2.96 4.16 2.58
CA ALA A 122 -2.76 4.79 3.87
C ALA A 122 -4.03 4.77 4.73
N GLY A 123 -3.87 4.55 6.03
CA GLY A 123 -4.97 4.55 7.00
C GLY A 123 -5.82 3.29 7.00
N PHE A 124 -5.44 2.25 6.26
CA PHE A 124 -6.23 1.01 6.16
C PHE A 124 -5.39 -0.23 6.42
N ARG A 125 -6.06 -1.23 6.96
CA ARG A 125 -5.48 -2.55 7.20
C ARG A 125 -6.49 -3.63 6.80
N PHE A 126 -6.02 -4.70 6.17
CA PHE A 126 -6.87 -5.82 5.78
C PHE A 126 -7.42 -6.54 7.03
N PRO A 127 -8.76 -6.78 7.12
CA PRO A 127 -9.38 -7.34 8.30
C PRO A 127 -8.96 -8.80 8.57
N SER A 128 -8.58 -9.10 9.81
CA SER A 128 -8.14 -10.43 10.22
C SER A 128 -9.23 -11.51 10.13
N GLY A 129 -10.50 -11.13 10.07
CA GLY A 129 -11.65 -12.04 9.93
C GLY A 129 -11.99 -12.43 8.49
N THR A 130 -11.36 -11.83 7.47
CA THR A 130 -11.68 -12.07 6.07
C THR A 130 -10.80 -13.17 5.49
N ASP A 131 -11.40 -14.15 4.82
CA ASP A 131 -10.66 -15.22 4.15
C ASP A 131 -9.95 -14.72 2.89
N THR A 132 -8.79 -15.32 2.62
CA THR A 132 -7.96 -15.06 1.43
C THR A 132 -7.60 -16.37 0.74
N ALA A 133 -7.04 -16.29 -0.46
CA ALA A 133 -6.46 -17.43 -1.14
C ALA A 133 -5.51 -18.23 -0.21
N ALA A 134 -4.65 -17.52 0.54
CA ALA A 134 -3.72 -18.15 1.46
C ALA A 134 -4.41 -18.92 2.59
N THR A 135 -5.42 -18.34 3.25
CA THR A 135 -6.14 -19.03 4.33
C THR A 135 -6.89 -20.25 3.83
N LEU A 136 -7.54 -20.13 2.67
CA LEU A 136 -8.35 -21.20 2.09
C LEU A 136 -7.51 -22.36 1.54
N LEU A 137 -6.35 -22.07 0.95
CA LEU A 137 -5.44 -23.09 0.44
C LEU A 137 -4.65 -23.76 1.58
N LYS A 138 -4.19 -22.98 2.56
CA LYS A 138 -3.55 -23.55 3.77
C LYS A 138 -4.45 -24.53 4.50
N ALA A 139 -5.73 -24.20 4.65
CA ALA A 139 -6.72 -25.11 5.25
C ALA A 139 -6.91 -26.43 4.45
N ARG A 140 -6.41 -26.46 3.20
CA ARG A 140 -6.41 -27.65 2.32
C ARG A 140 -5.06 -28.33 2.22
N GLY A 141 -4.13 -27.99 3.11
CA GLY A 141 -2.84 -28.61 3.18
C GLY A 141 -1.80 -28.05 2.18
N TYR A 142 -2.05 -26.89 1.58
CA TYR A 142 -1.03 -26.20 0.76
C TYR A 142 0.05 -25.57 1.65
N ARG A 143 1.29 -25.68 1.22
CA ARG A 143 2.36 -24.81 1.67
C ARG A 143 2.17 -23.43 1.03
N THR A 144 2.24 -22.34 1.79
CA THR A 144 1.84 -21.00 1.32
C THR A 144 2.96 -19.98 1.51
N GLY A 145 3.33 -19.29 0.44
CA GLY A 145 4.37 -18.26 0.46
C GLY A 145 3.93 -16.98 -0.24
N ALA A 146 4.28 -15.82 0.32
CA ALA A 146 4.17 -14.52 -0.29
C ALA A 146 5.52 -13.83 -0.35
N PHE A 147 5.82 -13.17 -1.46
CA PHE A 147 7.06 -12.44 -1.73
C PHE A 147 6.69 -11.12 -2.37
N VAL A 148 6.87 -10.02 -1.65
CA VAL A 148 6.36 -8.71 -2.07
C VAL A 148 7.48 -7.68 -2.21
N SER A 149 7.30 -6.76 -3.17
CA SER A 149 8.26 -5.71 -3.52
C SER A 149 7.82 -4.31 -3.12
N ALA A 150 6.52 -4.09 -2.87
CA ALA A 150 5.95 -2.77 -2.56
C ALA A 150 5.68 -2.59 -1.07
N PHE A 151 6.01 -1.41 -0.53
CA PHE A 151 5.76 -1.07 0.87
C PHE A 151 4.28 -1.17 1.29
N PRO A 152 3.27 -0.77 0.49
CA PRO A 152 1.86 -0.96 0.83
C PRO A 152 1.44 -2.42 1.06
N LEU A 153 2.32 -3.38 0.76
CA LEU A 153 2.12 -4.82 0.99
C LEU A 153 2.96 -5.37 2.15
N ASP A 154 3.61 -4.52 2.95
CA ASP A 154 4.28 -4.93 4.18
C ASP A 154 3.31 -5.67 5.13
N ALA A 155 3.83 -6.59 5.93
CA ALA A 155 3.09 -7.40 6.89
C ALA A 155 2.16 -6.61 7.80
N ARG A 156 2.53 -5.38 8.12
CA ARG A 156 1.77 -4.45 8.96
C ARG A 156 0.38 -4.11 8.40
N PHE A 157 0.18 -4.19 7.09
CA PHE A 157 -1.11 -3.93 6.44
C PHE A 157 -2.09 -5.13 6.43
N GLY A 158 -1.71 -6.27 7.02
CA GLY A 158 -2.63 -7.34 7.41
C GLY A 158 -2.87 -8.45 6.38
N LEU A 159 -2.17 -8.48 5.25
CA LEU A 159 -2.32 -9.53 4.24
C LEU A 159 -1.58 -10.84 4.57
N THR A 160 -0.85 -10.91 5.67
CA THR A 160 0.02 -12.04 6.05
C THR A 160 -0.73 -13.31 6.44
N ARG A 161 -1.98 -13.19 6.85
CA ARG A 161 -2.74 -14.32 7.39
C ARG A 161 -2.93 -15.44 6.36
N GLY A 162 -2.54 -16.64 6.76
CA GLY A 162 -2.61 -17.85 5.93
C GLY A 162 -1.33 -18.17 5.19
N PHE A 163 -0.34 -17.27 5.15
CA PHE A 163 0.97 -17.58 4.61
C PHE A 163 1.88 -18.23 5.67
N ASP A 164 2.59 -19.29 5.30
CA ASP A 164 3.65 -19.91 6.10
C ASP A 164 4.93 -19.07 6.04
N ARG A 165 5.18 -18.48 4.87
CA ARG A 165 6.25 -17.51 4.62
C ARG A 165 5.65 -16.24 4.05
N TYR A 166 5.95 -15.10 4.67
CA TYR A 166 5.67 -13.76 4.12
C TYR A 166 7.00 -13.01 4.06
N ASP A 167 7.49 -12.74 2.84
CA ASP A 167 8.79 -12.11 2.62
C ASP A 167 8.59 -10.69 2.08
N ASP A 168 8.62 -9.73 2.99
CA ASP A 168 8.49 -8.30 2.79
C ASP A 168 9.79 -7.55 3.17
N ARG A 169 10.94 -8.21 3.01
CA ARG A 169 12.25 -7.63 3.33
C ARG A 169 12.65 -6.59 2.30
N PHE A 170 12.34 -5.34 2.59
CA PHE A 170 12.80 -4.19 1.81
C PHE A 170 14.27 -3.89 2.11
N ALA A 171 15.00 -3.34 1.12
CA ALA A 171 16.36 -2.89 1.34
C ALA A 171 16.36 -1.81 2.43
N LYS A 172 17.15 -2.01 3.49
CA LYS A 172 17.44 -0.94 4.45
C LYS A 172 18.36 0.05 3.75
N GLY A 173 17.77 0.95 3.00
CA GLY A 173 18.50 2.05 2.35
C GLY A 173 18.93 3.10 3.38
N GLU A 174 19.95 3.88 3.07
CA GLU A 174 20.42 5.05 3.85
C GLU A 174 19.38 6.20 3.81
N THR A 175 18.11 5.93 4.03
CA THR A 175 17.03 6.83 3.67
C THR A 175 16.31 7.41 4.87
N HIS A 176 16.91 8.42 5.44
CA HIS A 176 16.17 9.45 6.19
C HIS A 176 15.86 10.68 5.33
N THR A 177 15.70 10.51 4.01
CA THR A 177 15.22 11.59 3.14
C THR A 177 13.71 11.48 3.06
N ALA A 178 13.01 12.53 3.50
CA ALA A 178 11.58 12.70 3.25
C ALA A 178 11.28 12.40 1.76
N PHE A 179 10.17 11.71 1.47
CA PHE A 179 9.75 11.32 0.12
C PHE A 179 10.52 10.19 -0.57
N ARG A 180 11.18 9.27 0.16
CA ARG A 180 11.65 7.99 -0.39
C ARG A 180 10.98 6.82 0.31
N VAL A 181 10.48 5.88 -0.48
CA VAL A 181 9.81 4.67 0.00
C VAL A 181 10.77 3.50 -0.10
N PRO A 182 10.77 2.59 0.88
CA PRO A 182 11.48 1.32 0.73
C PRO A 182 10.83 0.51 -0.39
N GLU A 183 11.62 0.12 -1.36
CA GLU A 183 11.23 -0.77 -2.44
C GLU A 183 12.19 -1.94 -2.54
N ARG A 184 11.74 -3.04 -3.13
CA ARG A 184 12.57 -4.20 -3.42
C ARG A 184 12.52 -4.47 -4.91
N LYS A 185 13.69 -4.70 -5.50
CA LYS A 185 13.77 -5.05 -6.92
C LYS A 185 13.05 -6.37 -7.20
N GLY A 186 12.25 -6.40 -8.25
CA GLY A 186 11.48 -7.59 -8.64
C GLY A 186 12.36 -8.82 -8.83
N ALA A 187 13.58 -8.67 -9.36
CA ALA A 187 14.53 -9.77 -9.49
C ALA A 187 14.91 -10.41 -8.14
N ASP A 188 15.09 -9.61 -7.07
CA ASP A 188 15.40 -10.12 -5.74
C ASP A 188 14.21 -10.83 -5.12
N THR A 189 13.01 -10.33 -5.38
CA THR A 189 11.76 -10.94 -4.93
C THR A 189 11.53 -12.29 -5.63
N VAL A 190 11.74 -12.34 -6.93
CA VAL A 190 11.67 -13.58 -7.72
C VAL A 190 12.71 -14.60 -7.25
N ALA A 191 13.95 -14.18 -6.98
CA ALA A 191 15.00 -15.08 -6.48
C ALA A 191 14.60 -15.70 -5.12
N ALA A 192 14.02 -14.92 -4.21
CA ALA A 192 13.53 -15.43 -2.92
C ALA A 192 12.35 -16.41 -3.09
N ALA A 193 11.41 -16.10 -3.98
CA ALA A 193 10.29 -16.97 -4.29
C ALA A 193 10.76 -18.30 -4.90
N LEU A 194 11.69 -18.24 -5.84
CA LEU A 194 12.26 -19.42 -6.51
C LEU A 194 12.98 -20.33 -5.52
N ALA A 195 13.80 -19.76 -4.62
CA ALA A 195 14.48 -20.51 -3.57
C ALA A 195 13.48 -21.25 -2.65
N TRP A 196 12.39 -20.59 -2.29
CA TRP A 196 11.33 -21.19 -1.47
C TRP A 196 10.56 -22.28 -2.24
N ILE A 197 10.20 -22.06 -3.50
CA ILE A 197 9.53 -23.06 -4.36
C ILE A 197 10.37 -24.32 -4.51
N GLN A 198 11.68 -24.18 -4.72
CA GLN A 198 12.62 -25.28 -4.92
C GLN A 198 13.00 -26.05 -3.63
N GLY A 199 12.42 -25.68 -2.49
CA GLY A 199 12.67 -26.36 -1.23
C GLY A 199 14.04 -26.06 -0.60
N HIS A 200 14.78 -25.07 -1.09
CA HIS A 200 16.05 -24.62 -0.50
C HIS A 200 15.88 -23.79 0.79
N ASP A 201 14.64 -23.54 1.22
CA ASP A 201 14.37 -22.92 2.52
C ASP A 201 14.47 -24.00 3.62
N PRO A 202 15.41 -23.86 4.59
CA PRO A 202 15.60 -24.86 5.67
C PRO A 202 14.35 -25.11 6.52
N GLN A 203 13.35 -24.25 6.44
CA GLN A 203 12.08 -24.37 7.19
C GLN A 203 11.01 -25.20 6.46
N ASN A 204 11.26 -25.63 5.21
CA ASN A 204 10.26 -26.29 4.37
C ASN A 204 10.85 -27.49 3.61
N ALA A 205 10.66 -28.67 4.13
CA ALA A 205 11.13 -29.92 3.52
C ALA A 205 10.00 -30.94 3.31
N SER A 206 9.23 -30.82 2.21
CA SER A 206 8.65 -31.99 1.55
C SER A 206 8.24 -31.66 0.12
N ASP A 207 8.81 -32.37 -0.86
CA ASP A 207 8.50 -32.26 -2.29
C ASP A 207 7.08 -32.77 -2.67
N GLU A 208 6.35 -33.35 -1.73
CA GLU A 208 5.05 -33.97 -1.98
C GLU A 208 3.85 -33.04 -1.75
N GLN A 209 4.03 -31.93 -1.03
CA GLN A 209 2.95 -31.02 -0.67
C GLN A 209 2.72 -29.99 -1.81
N PRO A 210 1.46 -29.75 -2.24
CA PRO A 210 1.17 -28.67 -3.16
C PRO A 210 1.47 -27.32 -2.52
N TRP A 211 1.88 -26.34 -3.34
CA TRP A 211 2.19 -25.00 -2.85
C TRP A 211 1.36 -23.93 -3.56
N PHE A 212 1.11 -22.84 -2.82
CA PHE A 212 0.61 -21.57 -3.32
C PHE A 212 1.68 -20.50 -3.08
N ALA A 213 2.15 -19.89 -4.17
CA ALA A 213 3.07 -18.75 -4.11
C ALA A 213 2.40 -17.51 -4.70
N TRP A 214 2.41 -16.42 -3.95
CA TRP A 214 2.11 -15.08 -4.44
C TRP A 214 3.40 -14.30 -4.56
N VAL A 215 3.69 -13.80 -5.77
CA VAL A 215 4.90 -13.03 -6.09
C VAL A 215 4.47 -11.69 -6.65
N HIS A 216 4.87 -10.60 -6.00
CA HIS A 216 4.56 -9.25 -6.40
C HIS A 216 5.82 -8.49 -6.80
N LEU A 217 5.81 -7.88 -7.99
CA LEU A 217 6.88 -7.01 -8.50
C LEU A 217 6.42 -5.56 -8.43
N TYR A 218 7.32 -4.65 -8.01
CA TYR A 218 7.02 -3.22 -7.90
C TYR A 218 7.20 -2.48 -9.23
N GLU A 219 8.16 -2.90 -10.06
CA GLU A 219 8.27 -2.37 -11.43
C GLU A 219 7.07 -2.84 -12.29
N PRO A 220 6.50 -1.96 -13.14
CA PRO A 220 6.90 -0.61 -13.54
C PRO A 220 6.17 0.49 -12.76
N HIS A 221 6.68 0.93 -11.65
CA HIS A 221 6.08 1.98 -10.81
C HIS A 221 6.91 3.27 -10.85
N PHE A 222 6.23 4.44 -10.88
CA PHE A 222 6.91 5.73 -10.81
C PHE A 222 7.69 5.91 -9.48
N PRO A 223 8.89 6.54 -9.50
CA PRO A 223 9.65 7.09 -10.63
C PRO A 223 10.36 6.00 -11.46
N TYR A 224 10.16 6.02 -12.78
CA TYR A 224 10.69 4.98 -13.65
C TYR A 224 12.21 5.06 -13.79
N ALA A 225 12.91 4.03 -13.33
CA ALA A 225 14.37 3.91 -13.36
C ALA A 225 14.80 2.48 -13.79
N PRO A 226 14.47 2.06 -15.03
CA PRO A 226 14.75 0.70 -15.48
C PRO A 226 16.25 0.40 -15.41
N PRO A 227 16.64 -0.83 -15.02
CA PRO A 227 18.04 -1.24 -15.01
C PRO A 227 18.58 -1.39 -16.46
N GLU A 228 19.91 -1.35 -16.62
CA GLU A 228 20.54 -1.74 -17.89
C GLU A 228 20.32 -3.24 -18.20
N PRO A 229 20.09 -3.62 -19.43
CA PRO A 229 20.16 -2.82 -20.67
C PRO A 229 18.85 -2.09 -21.04
N PHE A 230 17.82 -2.16 -20.20
CA PHE A 230 16.50 -1.60 -20.50
C PHE A 230 16.50 -0.06 -20.46
N ALA A 231 17.28 0.55 -19.57
CA ALA A 231 17.44 1.99 -19.50
C ALA A 231 17.92 2.59 -20.83
N SER A 232 18.98 2.05 -21.40
CA SER A 232 19.51 2.50 -22.69
C SER A 232 18.56 2.21 -23.84
N ARG A 233 17.91 1.02 -23.83
CA ARG A 233 17.00 0.61 -24.90
C ARG A 233 15.72 1.42 -24.95
N PHE A 234 15.21 1.86 -23.80
CA PHE A 234 13.95 2.60 -23.65
C PHE A 234 14.16 4.01 -23.10
N ALA A 235 15.27 4.69 -23.44
CA ALA A 235 15.61 6.01 -22.93
C ALA A 235 14.48 7.05 -23.12
N GLY A 236 13.65 6.93 -24.18
CA GLY A 236 12.49 7.81 -24.44
C GLY A 236 11.17 7.29 -23.89
N ALA A 237 11.13 6.11 -23.27
CA ALA A 237 9.92 5.47 -22.74
C ALA A 237 10.27 4.60 -21.51
N PRO A 238 10.74 5.20 -20.39
CA PRO A 238 11.27 4.46 -19.25
C PRO A 238 10.26 3.51 -18.61
N TYR A 239 8.96 3.82 -18.63
CA TYR A 239 7.89 2.91 -18.20
C TYR A 239 7.95 1.57 -18.97
N LEU A 240 8.07 1.59 -20.30
CA LEU A 240 8.21 0.37 -21.11
C LEU A 240 9.54 -0.36 -20.85
N GLY A 241 10.57 0.39 -20.46
CA GLY A 241 11.84 -0.17 -19.99
C GLY A 241 11.65 -1.03 -18.74
N GLU A 242 10.89 -0.53 -17.76
CA GLU A 242 10.57 -1.27 -16.55
C GLU A 242 9.62 -2.44 -16.78
N VAL A 243 8.62 -2.29 -17.67
CA VAL A 243 7.79 -3.44 -18.12
C VAL A 243 8.65 -4.57 -18.68
N SER A 244 9.65 -4.22 -19.51
CA SER A 244 10.58 -5.23 -20.08
C SER A 244 11.49 -5.84 -19.01
N ALA A 245 11.89 -5.06 -18.01
CA ALA A 245 12.68 -5.53 -16.86
C ALA A 245 11.87 -6.46 -15.96
N ALA A 246 10.61 -6.13 -15.68
CA ALA A 246 9.68 -6.97 -14.92
C ALA A 246 9.43 -8.32 -15.63
N ASP A 247 9.21 -8.29 -16.96
CA ASP A 247 9.08 -9.52 -17.73
C ASP A 247 10.34 -10.39 -17.67
N ALA A 248 11.51 -9.77 -17.78
CA ALA A 248 12.78 -10.50 -17.64
C ALA A 248 12.95 -11.08 -16.23
N ALA A 249 12.53 -10.34 -15.19
CA ALA A 249 12.62 -10.78 -13.80
C ALA A 249 11.74 -12.00 -13.50
N VAL A 250 10.55 -12.14 -14.09
CA VAL A 250 9.67 -13.31 -13.88
C VAL A 250 10.12 -14.54 -14.67
N GLY A 251 11.03 -14.39 -15.63
CA GLY A 251 11.53 -15.48 -16.47
C GLY A 251 11.96 -16.72 -15.70
N PRO A 252 12.82 -16.62 -14.66
CA PRO A 252 13.26 -17.77 -13.86
C PRO A 252 12.14 -18.58 -13.20
N LEU A 253 11.02 -17.93 -12.84
CA LEU A 253 9.82 -18.60 -12.30
C LEU A 253 9.03 -19.31 -13.41
N LEU A 254 8.86 -18.65 -14.55
CA LEU A 254 8.02 -19.13 -15.64
C LEU A 254 8.71 -20.21 -16.49
N GLN A 255 10.02 -20.11 -16.73
CA GLN A 255 10.74 -21.01 -17.61
C GLN A 255 10.57 -22.49 -17.25
N PRO A 256 10.82 -22.96 -16.01
CA PRO A 256 10.67 -24.37 -15.68
C PRO A 256 9.22 -24.86 -15.79
N ILE A 257 8.23 -23.99 -15.57
CA ILE A 257 6.81 -24.33 -15.71
C ILE A 257 6.42 -24.46 -17.17
N LEU A 258 6.88 -23.54 -18.04
CA LEU A 258 6.58 -23.53 -19.46
C LEU A 258 7.32 -24.63 -20.22
N ASP A 259 8.49 -25.06 -19.74
CA ASP A 259 9.30 -26.14 -20.35
C ASP A 259 8.90 -27.52 -19.84
N ALA A 260 8.12 -27.62 -18.75
CA ALA A 260 7.74 -28.89 -18.16
C ALA A 260 6.80 -29.69 -19.07
N ARG A 261 7.23 -30.94 -19.40
CA ARG A 261 6.42 -31.89 -20.20
C ARG A 261 5.66 -32.93 -19.37
N GLY A 262 5.74 -32.85 -18.09
CA GLY A 262 5.13 -33.82 -17.14
C GLY A 262 5.26 -33.38 -15.69
N GLY A 263 4.85 -34.26 -14.75
CA GLY A 263 4.89 -33.96 -13.32
C GLY A 263 3.63 -33.27 -12.80
N ARG A 264 3.69 -32.72 -11.56
CA ARG A 264 2.61 -31.98 -10.94
C ARG A 264 2.39 -30.68 -11.71
N GLY A 265 1.14 -30.43 -12.13
CA GLY A 265 0.80 -29.20 -12.85
C GLY A 265 0.89 -27.97 -11.95
N THR A 266 1.15 -26.82 -12.56
CA THR A 266 1.08 -25.50 -11.89
C THR A 266 0.07 -24.63 -12.61
N LEU A 267 -0.94 -24.16 -11.88
CA LEU A 267 -1.79 -23.06 -12.34
C LEU A 267 -1.02 -21.76 -12.17
N VAL A 268 -0.74 -21.09 -13.28
CA VAL A 268 -0.11 -19.76 -13.28
C VAL A 268 -1.17 -18.73 -13.59
N ILE A 269 -1.24 -17.70 -12.78
CA ILE A 269 -2.09 -16.50 -12.98
C ILE A 269 -1.16 -15.30 -12.95
N VAL A 270 -1.20 -14.48 -14.01
CA VAL A 270 -0.47 -13.21 -14.06
C VAL A 270 -1.43 -12.08 -14.32
N THR A 271 -1.34 -11.02 -13.53
CA THR A 271 -2.13 -9.80 -13.71
C THR A 271 -1.34 -8.56 -13.27
N GLY A 272 -1.69 -7.38 -13.79
CA GLY A 272 -1.41 -6.12 -13.10
C GLY A 272 -2.34 -5.96 -11.91
N ASP A 273 -1.93 -5.28 -10.86
CA ASP A 273 -2.85 -4.95 -9.77
C ASP A 273 -3.73 -3.73 -10.13
N HIS A 274 -3.17 -2.77 -10.83
CA HIS A 274 -3.83 -1.69 -11.58
C HIS A 274 -2.90 -1.24 -12.72
N GLY A 275 -3.32 -0.27 -13.51
CA GLY A 275 -2.52 0.32 -14.56
C GLY A 275 -1.90 1.66 -14.15
N GLU A 276 -1.46 2.43 -15.15
CA GLU A 276 -0.78 3.72 -15.02
C GLU A 276 -1.31 4.71 -16.06
N SER A 277 -1.55 5.96 -15.70
CA SER A 277 -2.18 6.92 -16.62
C SER A 277 -1.23 7.50 -17.66
N LEU A 278 0.05 7.69 -17.32
CA LEU A 278 1.09 8.21 -18.23
C LEU A 278 0.75 9.57 -18.86
N GLY A 279 -0.06 10.39 -18.19
CA GLY A 279 -0.49 11.71 -18.64
C GLY A 279 -1.86 11.76 -19.31
N GLU A 280 -2.50 10.61 -19.57
CA GLU A 280 -3.86 10.53 -20.10
C GLU A 280 -4.84 11.19 -19.12
N HIS A 281 -5.88 11.85 -19.64
CA HIS A 281 -6.86 12.62 -18.85
C HIS A 281 -6.27 13.61 -17.85
N GLY A 282 -4.97 13.91 -17.98
CA GLY A 282 -4.28 14.86 -17.14
C GLY A 282 -3.60 14.28 -15.91
N GLU A 283 -3.83 13.02 -15.54
CA GLU A 283 -3.13 12.32 -14.48
C GLU A 283 -1.79 11.78 -14.97
N MET A 284 -0.72 12.00 -14.19
CA MET A 284 0.63 11.57 -14.60
C MET A 284 0.91 10.12 -14.22
N THR A 285 0.36 9.67 -13.09
CA THR A 285 0.57 8.35 -12.51
C THR A 285 -0.77 7.62 -12.32
N HIS A 286 -1.21 7.40 -11.11
CA HIS A 286 -2.46 6.71 -10.77
C HIS A 286 -3.02 7.22 -9.44
N GLY A 287 -4.23 6.82 -9.12
CA GLY A 287 -4.86 7.09 -7.81
C GLY A 287 -5.99 8.10 -7.84
N LEU A 288 -6.07 8.99 -8.84
CA LEU A 288 -7.15 9.96 -8.96
C LEU A 288 -8.30 9.45 -9.81
N PHE A 289 -7.98 8.94 -11.00
CA PHE A 289 -8.97 8.52 -11.99
C PHE A 289 -9.00 7.01 -12.16
N ALA A 290 -10.11 6.56 -12.71
CA ALA A 290 -10.38 5.16 -12.99
C ALA A 290 -10.74 4.98 -14.48
N TYR A 291 -9.89 5.54 -15.36
CA TYR A 291 -9.97 5.31 -16.80
C TYR A 291 -9.31 3.98 -17.19
N GLU A 292 -9.45 3.58 -18.47
CA GLU A 292 -8.89 2.29 -18.93
C GLU A 292 -7.38 2.20 -18.74
N GLY A 293 -6.65 3.31 -18.84
CA GLY A 293 -5.21 3.34 -18.55
C GLY A 293 -4.83 2.83 -17.16
N THR A 294 -5.66 3.11 -16.15
CA THR A 294 -5.44 2.70 -14.77
C THR A 294 -6.24 1.47 -14.34
N LEU A 295 -7.33 1.12 -15.04
CA LEU A 295 -8.18 -0.03 -14.68
C LEU A 295 -7.92 -1.28 -15.50
N ARG A 296 -7.62 -1.14 -16.81
CA ARG A 296 -7.47 -2.28 -17.70
C ARG A 296 -6.08 -2.90 -17.55
N VAL A 297 -6.04 -4.09 -17.00
CA VAL A 297 -4.83 -4.84 -16.69
C VAL A 297 -4.71 -6.10 -17.56
N PRO A 298 -3.52 -6.64 -17.78
CA PRO A 298 -3.40 -7.98 -18.35
C PRO A 298 -3.93 -9.01 -17.35
N LEU A 299 -4.59 -10.06 -17.86
CA LEU A 299 -4.91 -11.25 -17.08
C LEU A 299 -4.64 -12.48 -17.96
N LEU A 300 -3.68 -13.28 -17.51
CA LEU A 300 -3.23 -14.50 -18.17
C LEU A 300 -3.43 -15.70 -17.27
N LEU A 301 -4.04 -16.78 -17.79
CA LEU A 301 -4.15 -18.05 -17.10
C LEU A 301 -3.39 -19.12 -17.90
N TYR A 302 -2.54 -19.87 -17.23
CA TYR A 302 -1.82 -20.97 -17.83
C TYR A 302 -1.88 -22.23 -16.97
N GLN A 303 -2.40 -23.28 -17.53
CA GLN A 303 -2.36 -24.66 -17.03
C GLN A 303 -2.71 -25.57 -18.21
N PRO A 304 -1.74 -26.19 -18.91
CA PRO A 304 -1.98 -26.87 -20.19
C PRO A 304 -2.88 -28.10 -20.09
N ARG A 305 -3.14 -28.65 -18.88
CA ARG A 305 -4.11 -29.70 -18.65
C ARG A 305 -5.55 -29.17 -18.53
N LEU A 306 -5.72 -27.93 -18.09
CA LEU A 306 -7.01 -27.27 -17.91
C LEU A 306 -7.41 -26.43 -19.12
N PHE A 307 -6.45 -25.74 -19.73
CA PHE A 307 -6.70 -24.73 -20.74
C PHE A 307 -6.08 -25.08 -22.08
N ARG A 308 -6.79 -24.74 -23.14
CA ARG A 308 -6.23 -24.61 -24.50
C ARG A 308 -5.96 -23.13 -24.76
N PRO A 309 -4.95 -22.81 -25.61
CA PRO A 309 -4.70 -21.43 -25.99
C PRO A 309 -5.96 -20.73 -26.51
N ARG A 310 -6.31 -19.60 -25.89
CA ARG A 310 -7.53 -18.85 -26.22
C ARG A 310 -7.41 -17.39 -25.86
N THR A 311 -8.02 -16.53 -26.67
CA THR A 311 -8.30 -15.12 -26.33
C THR A 311 -9.78 -14.99 -25.98
N ILE A 312 -10.09 -14.24 -24.90
CA ILE A 312 -11.44 -14.01 -24.39
C ILE A 312 -11.65 -12.52 -24.22
N ASP A 313 -12.70 -12.01 -24.87
CA ASP A 313 -13.03 -10.58 -24.88
C ASP A 313 -14.11 -10.22 -23.85
N ASP A 314 -14.71 -11.23 -23.18
CA ASP A 314 -15.68 -10.97 -22.12
C ASP A 314 -15.02 -10.25 -20.94
N PRO A 315 -15.69 -9.23 -20.36
CA PRO A 315 -15.20 -8.52 -19.20
C PRO A 315 -15.04 -9.44 -17.97
N VAL A 316 -13.87 -9.39 -17.36
CA VAL A 316 -13.52 -10.14 -16.14
C VAL A 316 -12.88 -9.19 -15.12
N ARG A 317 -12.80 -9.61 -13.86
CA ARG A 317 -12.47 -8.74 -12.74
C ARG A 317 -11.45 -9.38 -11.81
N HIS A 318 -10.70 -8.59 -11.04
CA HIS A 318 -9.79 -9.10 -10.02
C HIS A 318 -10.48 -10.01 -9.00
N VAL A 319 -11.70 -9.69 -8.59
CA VAL A 319 -12.47 -10.51 -7.64
C VAL A 319 -12.79 -11.91 -8.19
N ASP A 320 -12.63 -12.15 -9.49
CA ASP A 320 -12.83 -13.46 -10.13
C ASP A 320 -11.62 -14.39 -9.96
N ILE A 321 -10.46 -13.88 -9.50
CA ILE A 321 -9.21 -14.65 -9.38
C ILE A 321 -9.32 -15.73 -8.29
N LEU A 322 -9.73 -15.36 -7.08
CA LEU A 322 -9.87 -16.34 -5.99
C LEU A 322 -10.86 -17.47 -6.31
N PRO A 323 -12.11 -17.20 -6.78
CA PRO A 323 -13.02 -18.28 -7.20
C PRO A 323 -12.43 -19.18 -8.30
N THR A 324 -11.61 -18.60 -9.20
CA THR A 324 -10.94 -19.35 -10.28
C THR A 324 -9.88 -20.30 -9.70
N ILE A 325 -9.08 -19.85 -8.75
CA ILE A 325 -8.11 -20.69 -8.03
C ILE A 325 -8.81 -21.85 -7.35
N LEU A 326 -9.86 -21.57 -6.57
CA LEU A 326 -10.60 -22.60 -5.83
C LEU A 326 -11.23 -23.63 -6.77
N ASP A 327 -11.86 -23.17 -7.83
CA ASP A 327 -12.50 -24.05 -8.82
C ASP A 327 -11.47 -24.92 -9.59
N ALA A 328 -10.29 -24.37 -9.91
CA ALA A 328 -9.22 -25.12 -10.56
C ALA A 328 -8.69 -26.28 -9.72
N ILE A 329 -8.64 -26.14 -8.41
CA ILE A 329 -8.20 -27.20 -7.48
C ILE A 329 -9.36 -28.06 -6.98
N GLY A 330 -10.59 -27.85 -7.45
CA GLY A 330 -11.78 -28.60 -7.02
C GLY A 330 -12.28 -28.24 -5.61
N ALA A 331 -11.88 -27.10 -5.09
CA ALA A 331 -12.36 -26.62 -3.80
C ALA A 331 -13.74 -25.94 -3.95
N PRO A 332 -14.62 -26.03 -2.94
CA PRO A 332 -15.86 -25.27 -2.94
C PRO A 332 -15.61 -23.77 -3.03
N VAL A 333 -16.30 -23.12 -3.95
CA VAL A 333 -16.29 -21.65 -4.07
C VAL A 333 -17.33 -21.06 -3.11
N PRO A 334 -16.94 -20.27 -2.09
CA PRO A 334 -17.90 -19.66 -1.17
C PRO A 334 -18.88 -18.74 -1.91
N SER A 335 -20.18 -18.88 -1.61
CA SER A 335 -21.23 -18.02 -2.18
C SER A 335 -21.17 -16.56 -1.70
N THR A 336 -20.32 -16.29 -0.71
CA THR A 336 -20.09 -14.95 -0.16
C THR A 336 -19.11 -14.12 -0.98
N LEU A 337 -18.43 -14.69 -1.98
CA LEU A 337 -17.53 -13.95 -2.86
C LEU A 337 -18.34 -13.10 -3.87
N ASP A 338 -17.77 -11.96 -4.27
CA ASP A 338 -18.33 -11.11 -5.33
C ASP A 338 -17.90 -11.58 -6.72
N GLY A 339 -16.79 -12.33 -6.75
CA GLY A 339 -16.25 -12.91 -7.97
C GLY A 339 -16.87 -14.25 -8.33
N ARG A 340 -16.59 -14.69 -9.56
CA ARG A 340 -16.97 -16.00 -10.10
C ARG A 340 -15.76 -16.69 -10.72
N SER A 341 -15.81 -18.03 -10.80
CA SER A 341 -14.77 -18.77 -11.52
C SER A 341 -14.75 -18.42 -13.01
N LEU A 342 -13.55 -18.20 -13.52
CA LEU A 342 -13.29 -18.00 -14.94
C LEU A 342 -13.07 -19.33 -15.69
N ILE A 343 -12.99 -20.49 -14.99
CA ILE A 343 -12.78 -21.79 -15.62
C ILE A 343 -13.85 -22.10 -16.69
N PRO A 344 -15.16 -21.89 -16.46
CA PRO A 344 -16.17 -22.18 -17.48
C PRO A 344 -15.92 -21.41 -18.78
N ILE A 345 -15.68 -20.10 -18.71
CA ILE A 345 -15.43 -19.28 -19.90
C ILE A 345 -14.07 -19.62 -20.53
N ALA A 346 -13.05 -19.90 -19.73
CA ALA A 346 -11.72 -20.30 -20.18
C ALA A 346 -11.73 -21.66 -20.89
N THR A 347 -12.68 -22.52 -20.58
CA THR A 347 -12.85 -23.85 -21.21
C THR A 347 -13.91 -23.88 -22.32
N GLY A 348 -14.55 -22.75 -22.63
CA GLY A 348 -15.41 -22.60 -23.80
C GLY A 348 -16.90 -22.46 -23.53
N SER A 349 -17.33 -22.35 -22.27
CA SER A 349 -18.71 -21.97 -21.94
C SER A 349 -18.96 -20.49 -22.33
N PRO A 350 -20.17 -20.13 -22.69
CA PRO A 350 -20.52 -18.73 -22.91
C PRO A 350 -20.28 -17.89 -21.66
N GLY A 351 -19.76 -16.67 -21.83
CA GLY A 351 -19.66 -15.68 -20.77
C GLY A 351 -21.04 -15.28 -20.24
N VAL A 352 -21.13 -15.03 -18.93
CA VAL A 352 -22.33 -14.44 -18.33
C VAL A 352 -22.09 -12.95 -18.19
N PRO A 353 -22.93 -12.07 -18.75
CA PRO A 353 -22.80 -10.63 -18.58
C PRO A 353 -22.75 -10.25 -17.10
N THR A 354 -21.70 -9.58 -16.70
CA THR A 354 -21.48 -9.19 -15.30
C THR A 354 -21.07 -7.72 -15.26
N ALA A 355 -21.59 -6.99 -14.29
CA ALA A 355 -21.15 -5.62 -14.04
C ALA A 355 -19.77 -5.62 -13.40
N THR A 356 -18.95 -4.65 -13.80
CA THR A 356 -17.63 -4.39 -13.21
C THR A 356 -17.72 -3.14 -12.34
N TYR A 357 -17.56 -3.32 -11.02
CA TYR A 357 -17.48 -2.19 -10.09
C TYR A 357 -16.03 -1.70 -9.99
N PHE A 358 -15.86 -0.39 -9.89
CA PHE A 358 -14.57 0.23 -9.60
C PHE A 358 -14.72 1.52 -8.78
N GLU A 359 -13.65 1.92 -8.10
CA GLU A 359 -13.55 3.15 -7.33
C GLU A 359 -12.13 3.72 -7.32
N SER A 360 -12.02 5.04 -7.15
CA SER A 360 -10.81 5.74 -6.76
C SER A 360 -11.14 6.75 -5.66
N LEU A 361 -10.59 6.55 -4.48
CA LEU A 361 -10.88 7.39 -3.32
C LEU A 361 -9.72 8.29 -2.89
N SER A 362 -8.54 8.19 -3.49
CA SER A 362 -7.37 9.02 -3.16
C SER A 362 -7.66 10.53 -3.30
N ALA A 363 -8.46 10.90 -4.30
CA ALA A 363 -8.93 12.28 -4.48
C ALA A 363 -9.69 12.79 -3.25
N SER A 364 -10.56 11.96 -2.69
CA SER A 364 -11.37 12.30 -1.52
C SER A 364 -10.59 12.20 -0.21
N LEU A 365 -9.94 11.05 0.01
CA LEU A 365 -9.29 10.75 1.29
C LEU A 365 -8.06 11.63 1.53
N ASN A 366 -7.25 11.88 0.49
CA ASN A 366 -5.98 12.59 0.62
C ASN A 366 -6.09 14.09 0.31
N ARG A 367 -7.01 14.49 -0.60
CA ARG A 367 -7.08 15.86 -1.14
C ARG A 367 -8.37 16.60 -0.76
N GLY A 368 -9.40 15.92 -0.22
CA GLY A 368 -10.70 16.51 0.11
C GLY A 368 -11.55 16.86 -1.13
N TRP A 369 -11.26 16.23 -2.28
CA TRP A 369 -12.01 16.38 -3.53
C TRP A 369 -13.19 15.39 -3.58
N ALA A 370 -13.92 15.31 -4.69
CA ALA A 370 -15.00 14.34 -4.81
C ALA A 370 -14.46 12.90 -4.96
N PRO A 371 -15.07 11.90 -4.29
CA PRO A 371 -14.76 10.50 -4.51
C PRO A 371 -15.25 10.06 -5.89
N LEU A 372 -14.49 9.19 -6.53
CA LEU A 372 -14.87 8.57 -7.80
C LEU A 372 -15.38 7.16 -7.56
N TYR A 373 -16.54 6.87 -8.09
CA TYR A 373 -17.09 5.53 -8.18
C TYR A 373 -17.52 5.25 -9.62
N GLY A 374 -17.60 3.98 -9.99
CA GLY A 374 -18.09 3.68 -11.33
C GLY A 374 -18.52 2.24 -11.51
N VAL A 375 -19.12 2.00 -12.67
CA VAL A 375 -19.58 0.68 -13.07
C VAL A 375 -19.50 0.51 -14.60
N GLY A 376 -19.00 -0.65 -15.02
CA GLY A 376 -19.07 -1.13 -16.39
C GLY A 376 -20.18 -2.16 -16.57
N LYS A 377 -20.91 -2.10 -17.68
CA LYS A 377 -21.90 -3.10 -18.10
C LYS A 377 -21.90 -3.26 -19.62
N GLY A 378 -21.50 -4.43 -20.10
CA GLY A 378 -21.23 -4.63 -21.52
C GLY A 378 -20.14 -3.66 -22.00
N PRO A 379 -20.34 -2.92 -23.10
CA PRO A 379 -19.37 -1.93 -23.57
C PRO A 379 -19.46 -0.59 -22.83
N LEU A 380 -20.50 -0.35 -22.03
CA LEU A 380 -20.71 0.94 -21.37
C LEU A 380 -19.99 1.02 -20.04
N LYS A 381 -19.31 2.14 -19.83
CA LYS A 381 -18.64 2.50 -18.59
C LYS A 381 -19.14 3.85 -18.10
N TYR A 382 -19.65 3.87 -16.87
CA TYR A 382 -20.14 5.04 -16.18
C TYR A 382 -19.24 5.43 -15.02
N ILE A 383 -18.86 6.69 -14.94
CA ILE A 383 -18.07 7.28 -13.86
C ILE A 383 -18.95 8.27 -13.10
N ASP A 384 -19.14 8.01 -11.81
CA ASP A 384 -19.95 8.82 -10.89
C ASP A 384 -19.07 9.86 -10.19
N LEU A 385 -19.08 11.06 -10.73
CA LEU A 385 -18.43 12.26 -10.22
C LEU A 385 -19.43 13.41 -10.22
N PRO A 386 -19.14 14.58 -9.61
CA PRO A 386 -19.98 15.77 -9.71
C PRO A 386 -20.31 16.16 -11.16
N ILE A 387 -19.37 15.96 -12.06
CA ILE A 387 -19.56 16.01 -13.51
C ILE A 387 -19.49 14.56 -14.02
N PRO A 388 -20.64 13.85 -14.16
CA PRO A 388 -20.62 12.43 -14.50
C PRO A 388 -20.20 12.20 -15.94
N GLU A 389 -19.65 11.01 -16.22
CA GLU A 389 -19.18 10.61 -17.54
C GLU A 389 -19.72 9.24 -17.94
N LEU A 390 -19.94 9.05 -19.24
CA LEU A 390 -20.38 7.80 -19.85
C LEU A 390 -19.56 7.53 -21.11
N TYR A 391 -18.98 6.35 -21.22
CA TYR A 391 -18.20 5.94 -22.39
C TYR A 391 -18.70 4.63 -22.96
N ASP A 392 -18.52 4.45 -24.28
CA ASP A 392 -18.70 3.18 -24.99
C ASP A 392 -17.31 2.64 -25.37
N LEU A 393 -16.76 1.77 -24.54
CA LEU A 393 -15.40 1.25 -24.68
C LEU A 393 -15.18 0.44 -25.96
N ALA A 394 -16.23 -0.07 -26.60
CA ALA A 394 -16.11 -0.75 -27.90
C ALA A 394 -15.87 0.22 -29.04
N ALA A 395 -16.45 1.41 -28.98
CA ALA A 395 -16.33 2.47 -29.98
C ALA A 395 -15.20 3.44 -29.66
N ASP A 396 -14.95 3.69 -28.38
CA ASP A 396 -13.98 4.66 -27.85
C ASP A 396 -13.18 4.05 -26.65
N PRO A 397 -12.25 3.16 -26.91
CA PRO A 397 -11.44 2.54 -25.86
C PRO A 397 -10.47 3.51 -25.15
N SER A 398 -10.32 4.73 -25.68
CA SER A 398 -9.49 5.80 -25.08
C SER A 398 -10.29 6.79 -24.22
N GLU A 399 -11.60 6.61 -24.10
CA GLU A 399 -12.50 7.41 -23.27
C GLU A 399 -12.39 8.93 -23.58
N SER A 400 -12.31 9.26 -24.86
CA SER A 400 -12.13 10.62 -25.36
C SER A 400 -13.44 11.35 -25.66
N HIS A 401 -14.57 10.63 -25.73
CA HIS A 401 -15.89 11.15 -26.10
C HIS A 401 -16.94 10.82 -25.04
N ASP A 402 -17.19 11.75 -24.13
CA ASP A 402 -18.22 11.61 -23.11
C ASP A 402 -19.63 11.62 -23.69
N LEU A 403 -20.39 10.56 -23.45
CA LEU A 403 -21.76 10.35 -23.90
C LEU A 403 -22.83 10.70 -22.85
N ALA A 404 -22.46 11.15 -21.66
CA ALA A 404 -23.38 11.33 -20.54
C ALA A 404 -24.56 12.31 -20.91
N ALA A 405 -24.26 13.40 -21.59
CA ALA A 405 -25.25 14.35 -22.00
C ALA A 405 -26.18 13.82 -23.12
N SER A 406 -25.65 12.95 -24.01
CA SER A 406 -26.41 12.43 -25.17
C SER A 406 -27.17 11.13 -24.85
N ARG A 407 -26.79 10.39 -23.78
CA ARG A 407 -27.38 9.11 -23.38
C ARG A 407 -27.88 9.09 -21.93
N PRO A 408 -28.79 9.99 -21.52
CA PRO A 408 -29.22 10.16 -20.12
C PRO A 408 -29.98 8.95 -19.57
N ASP A 409 -30.56 8.08 -20.40
CA ASP A 409 -31.23 6.86 -19.96
C ASP A 409 -30.24 5.82 -19.49
N ASP A 410 -29.15 5.64 -20.22
CA ASP A 410 -28.06 4.74 -19.84
C ASP A 410 -27.36 5.21 -18.55
N VAL A 411 -27.14 6.52 -18.42
CA VAL A 411 -26.65 7.13 -17.18
C VAL A 411 -27.53 6.74 -16.00
N ARG A 412 -28.86 6.93 -16.11
CA ARG A 412 -29.79 6.57 -15.03
C ARG A 412 -29.85 5.09 -14.73
N GLU A 413 -29.69 4.22 -15.74
CA GLU A 413 -29.62 2.77 -15.55
C GLU A 413 -28.36 2.40 -14.77
N LEU A 414 -27.20 2.89 -15.19
CA LEU A 414 -25.91 2.57 -14.57
C LEU A 414 -25.77 3.18 -13.18
N GLN A 415 -26.32 4.37 -12.93
CA GLN A 415 -26.43 4.95 -11.58
C GLN A 415 -27.23 4.04 -10.62
N ARG A 416 -28.38 3.52 -11.08
CA ARG A 416 -29.17 2.57 -10.26
C ARG A 416 -28.42 1.27 -10.00
N LEU A 417 -27.70 0.77 -11.01
CA LEU A 417 -26.86 -0.42 -10.86
C LEU A 417 -25.74 -0.19 -9.86
N LEU A 418 -25.01 0.93 -9.96
CA LEU A 418 -23.95 1.32 -9.04
C LEU A 418 -24.48 1.47 -7.61
N ALA A 419 -25.61 2.16 -7.44
CA ALA A 419 -26.25 2.31 -6.13
C ALA A 419 -26.64 0.95 -5.52
N GLY A 420 -27.14 0.02 -6.33
CA GLY A 420 -27.46 -1.34 -5.90
C GLY A 420 -26.23 -2.13 -5.44
N LEU A 421 -25.12 -2.04 -6.17
CA LEU A 421 -23.84 -2.70 -5.79
C LEU A 421 -23.33 -2.14 -4.47
N ARG A 422 -23.44 -0.83 -4.26
CA ARG A 422 -22.96 -0.14 -3.06
C ARG A 422 -23.95 -0.11 -1.90
N ALA A 423 -25.11 -0.74 -2.01
CA ALA A 423 -26.12 -0.76 -0.93
C ALA A 423 -25.61 -1.34 0.39
N ALA A 424 -24.56 -2.18 0.36
CA ALA A 424 -23.88 -2.73 1.51
C ALA A 424 -22.61 -1.95 1.90
N ASP A 425 -22.35 -0.78 1.26
CA ASP A 425 -21.16 0.03 1.53
C ASP A 425 -21.17 0.52 2.99
N ARG A 426 -20.09 0.24 3.69
CA ARG A 426 -19.89 0.69 5.07
C ARG A 426 -18.81 1.76 5.08
N PRO A 427 -18.95 2.82 5.89
CA PRO A 427 -17.86 3.76 6.10
C PRO A 427 -16.61 2.99 6.52
N ALA A 428 -15.54 3.18 5.76
CA ALA A 428 -14.27 2.59 6.07
C ALA A 428 -13.74 3.18 7.39
N ALA A 429 -13.41 2.34 8.35
CA ALA A 429 -12.75 2.77 9.57
C ALA A 429 -11.23 2.76 9.32
N PRO A 430 -10.54 3.90 9.35
CA PRO A 430 -9.09 3.95 9.27
C PRO A 430 -8.44 3.10 10.36
N GLY A 431 -7.43 2.31 10.00
CA GLY A 431 -6.57 1.61 10.94
C GLY A 431 -5.58 2.57 11.61
N ARG A 432 -4.89 2.09 12.65
CA ARG A 432 -3.77 2.82 13.25
C ARG A 432 -2.48 2.40 12.60
N GLU A 433 -1.68 3.37 12.23
CA GLU A 433 -0.34 3.20 11.68
C GLU A 433 0.68 3.80 12.66
N ASP A 434 1.87 3.18 12.76
CA ASP A 434 2.98 3.78 13.51
C ASP A 434 3.59 4.97 12.77
N ALA A 435 4.44 5.74 13.45
CA ALA A 435 5.02 6.97 12.91
C ALA A 435 5.89 6.72 11.67
N GLU A 436 6.65 5.62 11.66
CA GLU A 436 7.51 5.25 10.54
C GLU A 436 6.67 4.92 9.30
N THR A 437 5.63 4.12 9.47
CA THR A 437 4.66 3.79 8.41
C THR A 437 4.01 5.05 7.83
N ARG A 438 3.56 5.95 8.68
CA ARG A 438 2.96 7.22 8.26
C ARG A 438 3.94 8.10 7.48
N GLN A 439 5.20 8.18 7.91
CA GLN A 439 6.23 8.91 7.20
C GLN A 439 6.49 8.32 5.82
N GLN A 440 6.55 7.00 5.70
CA GLN A 440 6.76 6.30 4.44
C GLN A 440 5.57 6.49 3.49
N LEU A 441 4.33 6.39 3.98
CA LEU A 441 3.12 6.63 3.17
C LEU A 441 3.02 8.07 2.69
N ARG A 442 3.41 9.06 3.51
CA ARG A 442 3.47 10.46 3.08
C ARG A 442 4.48 10.69 1.96
N SER A 443 5.58 9.95 1.95
CA SER A 443 6.56 10.05 0.87
C SER A 443 6.02 9.54 -0.48
N LEU A 444 4.96 8.71 -0.45
CA LEU A 444 4.20 8.28 -1.62
C LEU A 444 3.06 9.25 -1.99
N GLY A 445 2.91 10.36 -1.27
CA GLY A 445 1.81 11.31 -1.49
C GLY A 445 0.50 10.95 -0.78
N TYR A 446 0.50 9.93 0.10
CA TYR A 446 -0.65 9.58 0.91
C TYR A 446 -0.63 10.33 2.25
N VAL A 447 -1.75 10.91 2.64
CA VAL A 447 -1.96 11.49 3.96
C VAL A 447 -2.78 10.49 4.78
N THR A 448 -2.24 10.07 5.92
CA THR A 448 -2.97 9.21 6.83
C THR A 448 -4.06 10.03 7.53
N GLY A 449 -5.25 9.47 7.59
CA GLY A 449 -6.42 10.18 8.12
C GLY A 449 -7.31 10.69 6.98
N ALA A 450 -8.45 10.07 6.80
CA ALA A 450 -9.43 10.52 5.82
C ALA A 450 -9.81 11.96 6.07
N SER A 451 -9.69 12.81 5.05
CA SER A 451 -10.27 14.16 5.12
C SER A 451 -11.75 14.02 5.47
N THR A 452 -12.27 14.92 6.30
CA THR A 452 -13.69 14.87 6.68
C THR A 452 -14.54 14.94 5.41
N PRO A 453 -15.35 13.91 5.10
CA PRO A 453 -16.18 13.92 3.91
C PRO A 453 -17.09 15.14 3.91
N LYS A 454 -17.16 15.85 2.80
CA LYS A 454 -18.10 16.96 2.63
C LYS A 454 -19.52 16.41 2.58
N GLN A 455 -20.48 17.14 3.14
CA GLN A 455 -21.90 16.76 3.05
C GLN A 455 -22.39 16.74 1.60
N ARG A 456 -21.80 17.57 0.74
CA ARG A 456 -22.09 17.65 -0.69
C ARG A 456 -20.85 18.08 -1.45
N TYR A 457 -20.53 17.35 -2.52
CA TYR A 457 -19.54 17.72 -3.51
C TYR A 457 -20.21 18.47 -4.67
N THR A 458 -19.48 19.40 -5.27
CA THR A 458 -19.93 20.22 -6.41
C THR A 458 -18.93 20.09 -7.55
N ASP A 459 -19.24 20.67 -8.72
CA ASP A 459 -18.34 20.75 -9.87
C ASP A 459 -16.95 21.35 -9.52
N ARG A 460 -16.86 22.14 -8.44
CA ARG A 460 -15.58 22.70 -7.96
C ARG A 460 -14.72 21.66 -7.24
N ASP A 461 -15.31 20.56 -6.84
CA ASP A 461 -14.64 19.48 -6.15
C ASP A 461 -14.32 18.30 -7.09
N ASP A 462 -14.74 18.42 -8.35
CA ASP A 462 -14.51 17.39 -9.37
C ASP A 462 -13.01 17.26 -9.67
N PRO A 463 -12.41 16.07 -9.53
CA PRO A 463 -10.98 15.85 -9.77
C PRO A 463 -10.52 16.30 -11.16
N LYS A 464 -11.38 16.24 -12.17
CA LYS A 464 -11.04 16.66 -13.54
C LYS A 464 -10.70 18.16 -13.64
N ARG A 465 -11.30 18.97 -12.76
CA ARG A 465 -10.99 20.40 -12.67
C ARG A 465 -9.76 20.70 -11.82
N LEU A 466 -9.30 19.72 -11.03
CA LEU A 466 -8.28 19.89 -9.99
C LEU A 466 -6.99 19.12 -10.27
N VAL A 467 -6.95 18.25 -11.28
CA VAL A 467 -5.79 17.39 -11.60
C VAL A 467 -4.49 18.17 -11.83
N HIS A 468 -4.59 19.43 -12.30
CA HIS A 468 -3.43 20.29 -12.45
C HIS A 468 -2.76 20.65 -11.10
N LEU A 469 -3.52 20.66 -9.99
CA LEU A 469 -2.99 20.84 -8.63
C LEU A 469 -2.25 19.61 -8.16
N ASP A 470 -2.65 18.42 -8.57
CA ASP A 470 -1.93 17.20 -8.28
C ASP A 470 -0.53 17.22 -8.93
N ARG A 471 -0.45 17.59 -10.20
CA ARG A 471 0.84 17.82 -10.89
C ARG A 471 1.70 18.88 -10.20
N ALA A 472 1.06 19.93 -9.69
CA ALA A 472 1.78 20.98 -8.97
C ALA A 472 2.37 20.44 -7.63
N ILE A 473 1.67 19.54 -6.95
CA ILE A 473 2.19 18.86 -5.74
C ILE A 473 3.35 17.92 -6.10
N GLU A 474 3.28 17.17 -7.21
CA GLU A 474 4.40 16.37 -7.71
C GLU A 474 5.64 17.23 -8.01
N ASP A 475 5.45 18.42 -8.63
CA ASP A 475 6.54 19.38 -8.86
C ASP A 475 7.14 19.89 -7.55
N VAL A 476 6.32 20.15 -6.51
CA VAL A 476 6.79 20.51 -5.17
C VAL A 476 7.72 19.43 -4.62
N VAL A 477 7.32 18.17 -4.63
CA VAL A 477 8.12 17.05 -4.15
C VAL A 477 9.41 16.91 -4.96
N SER A 478 9.31 16.97 -6.28
CA SER A 478 10.45 16.86 -7.20
C SER A 478 11.48 17.99 -6.98
N ARG A 479 11.04 19.22 -6.76
CA ARG A 479 11.93 20.37 -6.43
C ARG A 479 12.64 20.14 -5.11
N TYR A 480 11.92 19.72 -4.08
CA TYR A 480 12.49 19.42 -2.77
C TYR A 480 13.56 18.32 -2.87
N GLN A 481 13.29 17.23 -3.56
CA GLN A 481 14.24 16.13 -3.77
C GLN A 481 15.52 16.57 -4.50
N ARG A 482 15.43 17.55 -5.40
CA ARG A 482 16.59 18.17 -6.08
C ARG A 482 17.30 19.22 -5.22
N GLY A 483 16.85 19.48 -3.99
CA GLY A 483 17.43 20.48 -3.08
C GLY A 483 16.95 21.92 -3.33
N ASP A 484 15.99 22.14 -4.22
CA ASP A 484 15.39 23.46 -4.47
C ASP A 484 14.26 23.76 -3.46
N LEU A 485 14.65 23.95 -2.20
CA LEU A 485 13.70 24.21 -1.12
C LEU A 485 12.88 25.50 -1.37
N ARG A 486 13.51 26.55 -1.93
CA ARG A 486 12.82 27.83 -2.21
C ARG A 486 11.77 27.65 -3.32
N GLY A 487 12.12 27.00 -4.43
CA GLY A 487 11.21 26.74 -5.52
C GLY A 487 10.06 25.83 -5.10
N ALA A 488 10.34 24.79 -4.28
CA ALA A 488 9.33 23.93 -3.71
C ALA A 488 8.33 24.71 -2.84
N THR A 489 8.84 25.61 -1.95
CA THR A 489 7.98 26.44 -1.10
C THR A 489 7.08 27.35 -1.92
N THR A 490 7.64 28.05 -2.92
CA THR A 490 6.85 28.94 -3.80
C THR A 490 5.76 28.17 -4.56
N ALA A 491 6.08 26.98 -5.07
CA ALA A 491 5.11 26.14 -5.75
C ALA A 491 3.99 25.67 -4.80
N ALA A 492 4.32 25.27 -3.57
CA ALA A 492 3.34 24.88 -2.56
C ALA A 492 2.46 26.06 -2.12
N GLU A 493 3.00 27.26 -1.98
CA GLU A 493 2.24 28.48 -1.70
C GLU A 493 1.21 28.77 -2.81
N ALA A 494 1.56 28.56 -4.08
CA ALA A 494 0.66 28.74 -5.21
C ALA A 494 -0.53 27.74 -5.15
N VAL A 495 -0.27 26.47 -4.85
CA VAL A 495 -1.32 25.44 -4.69
C VAL A 495 -2.25 25.81 -3.54
N VAL A 496 -1.72 26.19 -2.38
CA VAL A 496 -2.52 26.61 -1.21
C VAL A 496 -3.31 27.91 -1.47
N HIS A 497 -2.77 28.79 -2.29
CA HIS A 497 -3.50 30.01 -2.70
C HIS A 497 -4.73 29.67 -3.55
N GLU A 498 -4.57 28.79 -4.53
CA GLU A 498 -5.65 28.36 -5.41
C GLU A 498 -6.68 27.48 -4.71
N ARG A 499 -6.20 26.54 -3.85
CA ARG A 499 -7.05 25.61 -3.11
C ARG A 499 -6.69 25.60 -1.60
N PRO A 500 -7.18 26.61 -0.83
CA PRO A 500 -6.83 26.77 0.57
C PRO A 500 -7.46 25.70 1.50
N ASP A 501 -8.40 24.91 1.00
CA ASP A 501 -9.07 23.80 1.66
C ASP A 501 -8.51 22.41 1.27
N MET A 502 -7.29 22.33 0.71
CA MET A 502 -6.60 21.10 0.36
C MET A 502 -5.65 20.67 1.49
N PRO A 503 -5.99 19.64 2.33
CA PRO A 503 -5.19 19.26 3.48
C PRO A 503 -3.75 18.87 3.10
N LEU A 504 -3.57 18.07 2.05
CA LEU A 504 -2.26 17.62 1.56
C LEU A 504 -1.33 18.80 1.23
N ALA A 505 -1.82 19.79 0.50
CA ALA A 505 -1.03 20.96 0.14
C ALA A 505 -0.58 21.78 1.37
N LEU A 506 -1.46 21.91 2.37
CA LEU A 506 -1.14 22.57 3.63
C LEU A 506 -0.09 21.80 4.44
N VAL A 507 -0.16 20.47 4.47
CA VAL A 507 0.85 19.62 5.13
C VAL A 507 2.21 19.77 4.47
N HIS A 508 2.29 19.73 3.13
CA HIS A 508 3.54 19.92 2.39
C HIS A 508 4.10 21.34 2.61
N LEU A 509 3.25 22.36 2.55
CA LEU A 509 3.71 23.75 2.77
C LEU A 509 4.22 23.95 4.20
N ALA A 510 3.53 23.38 5.21
CA ALA A 510 3.99 23.44 6.60
C ALA A 510 5.35 22.74 6.77
N PHE A 511 5.54 21.58 6.16
CA PHE A 511 6.82 20.87 6.14
C PHE A 511 7.93 21.74 5.53
N LEU A 512 7.69 22.35 4.37
CA LEU A 512 8.69 23.18 3.69
C LEU A 512 9.04 24.46 4.50
N TYR A 513 8.07 25.05 5.18
CA TYR A 513 8.35 26.15 6.11
C TYR A 513 9.21 25.68 7.28
N ASN A 514 8.93 24.48 7.83
CA ASN A 514 9.73 23.93 8.91
C ASN A 514 11.16 23.64 8.48
N GLU A 515 11.36 23.03 7.32
CA GLU A 515 12.67 22.78 6.71
C GLU A 515 13.46 24.08 6.44
N SER A 516 12.77 25.18 6.13
CA SER A 516 13.39 26.49 5.94
C SER A 516 13.69 27.25 7.24
N GLY A 517 13.32 26.68 8.40
CA GLY A 517 13.47 27.31 9.72
C GLY A 517 12.36 28.32 10.07
N ASP A 518 11.33 28.46 9.22
CA ASP A 518 10.18 29.32 9.54
C ASP A 518 9.12 28.56 10.33
N HIS A 519 9.50 28.18 11.55
CA HIS A 519 8.67 27.37 12.44
C HIS A 519 7.33 28.04 12.77
N ARG A 520 7.26 29.38 12.70
CA ARG A 520 6.01 30.12 12.95
C ARG A 520 5.01 29.90 11.82
N ARG A 521 5.43 30.10 10.55
CA ARG A 521 4.56 29.81 9.40
C ARG A 521 4.24 28.32 9.30
N ALA A 522 5.17 27.44 9.64
CA ALA A 522 4.94 26.00 9.72
C ALA A 522 3.81 25.67 10.68
N SER A 523 3.87 26.17 11.94
CA SER A 523 2.86 25.92 12.96
C SER A 523 1.47 26.49 12.62
N ASP A 524 1.40 27.66 12.00
CA ASP A 524 0.13 28.27 11.59
C ASP A 524 -0.48 27.54 10.39
N THR A 525 0.34 27.05 9.46
CA THR A 525 -0.11 26.33 8.27
C THR A 525 -0.60 24.92 8.61
N ILE A 526 0.13 24.18 9.47
CA ILE A 526 -0.29 22.84 9.89
C ILE A 526 -1.55 22.90 10.78
N ASP A 527 -1.77 23.97 11.54
CA ASP A 527 -3.00 24.15 12.33
C ASP A 527 -4.23 24.32 11.42
N ARG A 528 -4.07 24.96 10.24
CA ARG A 528 -5.11 25.01 9.23
C ARG A 528 -5.37 23.61 8.62
N ALA A 529 -4.31 22.85 8.34
CA ALA A 529 -4.45 21.48 7.87
C ALA A 529 -5.23 20.63 8.90
N LEU A 530 -4.89 20.74 10.18
CA LEU A 530 -5.55 20.03 11.27
C LEU A 530 -7.04 20.40 11.43
N ALA A 531 -7.40 21.63 11.13
CA ALA A 531 -8.80 22.06 11.16
C ALA A 531 -9.63 21.41 10.04
N LEU A 532 -9.02 21.12 8.89
CA LEU A 532 -9.66 20.47 7.74
C LEU A 532 -9.63 18.93 7.84
N ASN A 533 -8.55 18.41 8.41
CA ASN A 533 -8.35 16.98 8.61
C ASN A 533 -7.90 16.72 10.06
N PRO A 534 -8.84 16.46 11.00
CA PRO A 534 -8.54 16.26 12.42
C PRO A 534 -7.98 14.85 12.72
N ALA A 535 -6.99 14.41 11.94
CA ALA A 535 -6.32 13.13 12.08
C ALA A 535 -5.20 13.20 13.12
N ASP A 536 -4.89 12.07 13.75
CA ASP A 536 -3.88 11.97 14.82
C ASP A 536 -2.48 12.34 14.34
N ASP A 537 -2.12 11.96 13.13
CA ASP A 537 -0.84 12.27 12.52
C ASP A 537 -0.67 13.77 12.22
N VAL A 538 -1.73 14.42 11.73
CA VAL A 538 -1.72 15.87 11.52
C VAL A 538 -1.66 16.60 12.85
N ALA A 539 -2.35 16.07 13.89
CA ALA A 539 -2.29 16.60 15.23
C ALA A 539 -0.88 16.49 15.84
N ALA A 540 -0.22 15.34 15.68
CA ALA A 540 1.16 15.15 16.13
C ALA A 540 2.12 16.13 15.45
N LEU A 541 2.02 16.32 14.12
CA LEU A 541 2.81 17.31 13.38
C LEU A 541 2.54 18.74 13.87
N ALA A 542 1.27 19.08 14.07
CA ALA A 542 0.89 20.40 14.57
C ALA A 542 1.49 20.68 15.96
N GLY A 543 1.41 19.70 16.86
CA GLY A 543 2.04 19.78 18.16
C GLY A 543 3.56 19.92 18.10
N ALA A 544 4.23 19.15 17.23
CA ALA A 544 5.67 19.23 17.02
C ALA A 544 6.09 20.61 16.51
N TYR A 545 5.49 21.11 15.41
CA TYR A 545 5.84 22.43 14.86
C TYR A 545 5.50 23.60 15.79
N MET A 546 4.40 23.51 16.56
CA MET A 546 4.12 24.48 17.61
C MET A 546 5.20 24.47 18.69
N THR A 547 5.67 23.30 19.09
CA THR A 547 6.73 23.14 20.09
C THR A 547 8.07 23.69 19.58
N GLU A 548 8.46 23.37 18.35
CA GLU A 548 9.67 23.91 17.69
C GLU A 548 9.62 25.44 17.53
N SER A 549 8.42 25.99 17.32
CA SER A 549 8.22 27.44 17.28
C SER A 549 8.14 28.13 18.66
N GLY A 550 8.31 27.37 19.76
CA GLY A 550 8.24 27.89 21.13
C GLY A 550 6.80 28.13 21.66
N GLN A 551 5.78 27.66 20.95
CA GLN A 551 4.37 27.86 21.31
C GLN A 551 3.86 26.70 22.18
N PHE A 552 4.54 26.40 23.29
CA PHE A 552 4.32 25.19 24.09
C PHE A 552 2.88 25.05 24.62
N ASP A 553 2.34 26.12 25.21
CA ASP A 553 0.95 26.09 25.76
C ASP A 553 -0.10 25.91 24.64
N ARG A 554 0.16 26.46 23.44
CA ARG A 554 -0.71 26.25 22.27
C ARG A 554 -0.66 24.80 21.82
N ALA A 555 0.54 24.18 21.77
CA ALA A 555 0.71 22.78 21.45
C ALA A 555 -0.05 21.87 22.42
N VAL A 556 0.13 22.10 23.73
CA VAL A 556 -0.57 21.37 24.79
C VAL A 556 -2.09 21.47 24.61
N LYS A 557 -2.62 22.69 24.49
CA LYS A 557 -4.07 22.92 24.32
C LYS A 557 -4.61 22.25 23.05
N ARG A 558 -3.83 22.29 21.97
CA ARG A 558 -4.25 21.75 20.67
C ARG A 558 -4.33 20.22 20.69
N LEU A 559 -3.41 19.56 21.40
CA LEU A 559 -3.35 18.11 21.51
C LEU A 559 -4.31 17.53 22.56
N GLU A 560 -4.78 18.32 23.50
CA GLU A 560 -5.65 17.86 24.61
C GLU A 560 -6.86 17.04 24.18
N PRO A 561 -7.63 17.39 23.11
CA PRO A 561 -8.77 16.59 22.65
C PRO A 561 -8.37 15.20 22.18
N TYR A 562 -7.17 15.06 21.62
CA TYR A 562 -6.64 13.79 21.09
C TYR A 562 -6.14 12.89 22.22
N VAL A 563 -5.40 13.45 23.17
CA VAL A 563 -4.87 12.67 24.30
C VAL A 563 -5.95 12.26 25.31
N ARG A 564 -7.09 12.94 25.38
CA ARG A 564 -8.21 12.55 26.27
C ARG A 564 -8.97 11.32 25.81
N ARG A 565 -8.82 10.91 24.55
CA ARG A 565 -9.47 9.71 24.03
C ARG A 565 -8.91 8.46 24.70
N ALA A 566 -9.77 7.47 24.95
CA ALA A 566 -9.35 6.18 25.53
C ALA A 566 -8.35 5.46 24.64
N ASP A 567 -8.48 5.69 23.35
CA ASP A 567 -7.68 5.13 22.25
C ASP A 567 -6.64 6.13 21.72
N ALA A 568 -6.12 7.04 22.53
CA ALA A 568 -5.14 8.04 22.11
C ALA A 568 -3.93 7.41 21.40
N ASP A 569 -3.51 8.06 20.33
CA ASP A 569 -2.37 7.65 19.52
C ASP A 569 -1.05 7.86 20.26
N VAL A 570 -0.09 6.94 20.07
CA VAL A 570 1.21 6.95 20.77
C VAL A 570 2.04 8.18 20.43
N ASP A 571 2.06 8.57 19.14
CA ASP A 571 2.85 9.73 18.71
C ASP A 571 2.28 11.02 19.23
N VAL A 572 0.94 11.14 19.24
CA VAL A 572 0.26 12.28 19.86
C VAL A 572 0.59 12.38 21.35
N LEU A 573 0.59 11.25 22.08
CA LEU A 573 0.99 11.20 23.49
C LEU A 573 2.46 11.59 23.68
N ILE A 574 3.36 11.14 22.81
CA ILE A 574 4.79 11.51 22.84
C ILE A 574 4.95 13.01 22.61
N VAL A 575 4.37 13.55 21.54
CA VAL A 575 4.49 14.97 21.19
C VAL A 575 3.85 15.86 22.28
N TYR A 576 2.73 15.42 22.83
CA TYR A 576 2.09 16.09 23.97
C TYR A 576 3.01 16.13 25.21
N GLY A 577 3.66 15.00 25.53
CA GLY A 577 4.65 14.93 26.59
C GLY A 577 5.84 15.84 26.35
N VAL A 578 6.34 15.92 25.12
CA VAL A 578 7.44 16.84 24.73
C VAL A 578 7.01 18.30 24.90
N ALA A 579 5.80 18.66 24.44
CA ALA A 579 5.26 20.02 24.62
C ALA A 579 5.13 20.40 26.11
N LEU A 580 4.63 19.47 26.95
CA LEU A 580 4.54 19.65 28.39
C LEU A 580 5.92 19.82 29.06
N ALA A 581 6.90 19.00 28.68
CA ALA A 581 8.27 19.10 29.17
C ALA A 581 8.89 20.45 28.81
N SER A 582 8.70 20.90 27.56
CA SER A 582 9.15 22.21 27.07
C SER A 582 8.44 23.39 27.76
N ALA A 583 7.19 23.21 28.20
CA ALA A 583 6.45 24.14 29.02
C ALA A 583 6.84 24.10 30.54
N GLY A 584 7.83 23.27 30.90
CA GLY A 584 8.25 23.08 32.30
C GLY A 584 7.32 22.21 33.16
N ARG A 585 6.29 21.59 32.58
CA ARG A 585 5.27 20.76 33.25
C ARG A 585 5.75 19.30 33.36
N LYS A 586 6.89 19.12 34.07
CA LYS A 586 7.63 17.83 34.14
C LYS A 586 6.75 16.65 34.59
N GLY A 587 5.91 16.81 35.63
CA GLY A 587 5.09 15.71 36.15
C GLY A 587 4.11 15.20 35.11
N GLU A 588 3.40 16.09 34.46
CA GLU A 588 2.42 15.77 33.41
C GLU A 588 3.08 15.20 32.16
N ALA A 589 4.30 15.67 31.80
CA ALA A 589 5.08 15.10 30.73
C ALA A 589 5.42 13.62 30.99
N LEU A 590 5.87 13.29 32.19
CA LEU A 590 6.16 11.90 32.59
C LEU A 590 4.90 11.03 32.56
N GLU A 591 3.74 11.55 32.97
CA GLU A 591 2.46 10.85 32.88
C GLU A 591 2.09 10.54 31.41
N ALA A 592 2.25 11.52 30.52
CA ALA A 592 1.99 11.34 29.09
C ALA A 592 2.90 10.27 28.46
N PHE A 593 4.20 10.30 28.75
CA PHE A 593 5.14 9.28 28.26
C PHE A 593 4.87 7.88 28.83
N ASN A 594 4.51 7.77 30.11
CA ASN A 594 4.13 6.49 30.72
C ASN A 594 2.84 5.94 30.09
N ARG A 595 1.90 6.81 29.75
CA ARG A 595 0.71 6.39 29.03
C ARG A 595 1.04 5.93 27.61
N ALA A 596 1.91 6.65 26.87
CA ALA A 596 2.40 6.23 25.57
C ALA A 596 3.02 4.82 25.62
N ARG A 597 3.87 4.56 26.63
CA ARG A 597 4.46 3.25 26.90
C ARG A 597 3.43 2.16 27.20
N SER A 598 2.34 2.51 27.88
CA SER A 598 1.25 1.55 28.17
C SER A 598 0.46 1.18 26.92
N VAL A 599 0.34 2.10 25.97
CA VAL A 599 -0.36 1.87 24.67
C VAL A 599 0.49 1.02 23.74
N ASP A 600 1.80 1.30 23.67
CA ASP A 600 2.76 0.53 22.86
C ASP A 600 4.02 0.22 23.69
N PRO A 601 4.05 -0.93 24.36
CA PRO A 601 5.22 -1.35 25.14
C PRO A 601 6.46 -1.72 24.31
N ALA A 602 6.29 -1.95 23.01
CA ALA A 602 7.39 -2.28 22.10
C ALA A 602 8.11 -1.03 21.56
N ASN A 603 7.56 0.16 21.79
CA ASN A 603 8.15 1.42 21.37
C ASN A 603 9.08 1.97 22.46
N GLY A 604 10.38 2.06 22.16
CA GLY A 604 11.39 2.60 23.08
C GLY A 604 11.40 4.14 23.19
N LEU A 605 10.78 4.89 22.26
CA LEU A 605 10.81 6.35 22.21
C LEU A 605 10.22 7.03 23.45
N PRO A 606 9.11 6.56 24.05
CA PRO A 606 8.61 7.13 25.30
C PRO A 606 9.66 7.09 26.43
N LEU A 607 10.45 6.02 26.53
CA LEU A 607 11.51 5.88 27.53
C LEU A 607 12.69 6.84 27.24
N VAL A 608 13.05 7.05 25.97
CA VAL A 608 14.04 8.06 25.58
C VAL A 608 13.61 9.44 26.05
N ASN A 609 12.34 9.79 25.89
CA ASN A 609 11.81 11.09 26.31
C ASN A 609 11.73 11.20 27.87
N VAL A 610 11.35 10.13 28.56
CA VAL A 610 11.42 10.05 30.05
C VAL A 610 12.85 10.28 30.52
N ALA A 611 13.83 9.60 29.91
CA ALA A 611 15.25 9.74 30.23
C ALA A 611 15.74 11.18 29.98
N THR A 612 15.32 11.80 28.88
CA THR A 612 15.66 13.19 28.56
C THR A 612 15.12 14.15 29.63
N VAL A 613 13.88 13.97 30.08
CA VAL A 613 13.29 14.78 31.17
C VAL A 613 14.09 14.61 32.47
N TYR A 614 14.50 13.39 32.82
CA TYR A 614 15.36 13.16 34.01
C TYR A 614 16.75 13.79 33.83
N LEU A 615 17.34 13.71 32.65
CA LEU A 615 18.64 14.32 32.37
C LEU A 615 18.61 15.84 32.53
N MET A 616 17.57 16.50 31.96
CA MET A 616 17.35 17.93 32.10
C MET A 616 17.12 18.34 33.56
N ALA A 617 16.56 17.46 34.38
CA ALA A 617 16.36 17.67 35.81
C ALA A 617 17.61 17.36 36.67
N GLY A 618 18.73 16.93 36.06
CA GLY A 618 19.95 16.53 36.74
C GLY A 618 19.89 15.14 37.41
N GLU A 619 18.84 14.38 37.20
CA GLU A 619 18.61 13.04 37.75
C GLU A 619 19.31 11.97 36.90
N ARG A 620 20.65 12.04 36.79
CA ARG A 620 21.49 11.30 35.83
C ARG A 620 21.34 9.78 35.95
N ASP A 621 21.21 9.24 37.15
CA ASP A 621 21.10 7.78 37.33
C ASP A 621 19.75 7.24 36.84
N ARG A 622 18.67 7.99 37.07
CA ARG A 622 17.34 7.66 36.53
C ARG A 622 17.31 7.79 35.00
N ALA A 623 17.98 8.81 34.47
CA ALA A 623 18.10 8.99 33.03
C ALA A 623 18.87 7.81 32.41
N ALA A 624 20.02 7.41 32.99
CA ALA A 624 20.79 6.27 32.49
C ALA A 624 19.98 4.97 32.50
N ALA A 625 19.26 4.70 33.59
CA ALA A 625 18.38 3.53 33.67
C ALA A 625 17.31 3.51 32.57
N ALA A 626 16.65 4.65 32.35
CA ALA A 626 15.59 4.76 31.33
C ALA A 626 16.14 4.65 29.88
N PHE A 627 17.31 5.24 29.57
CA PHE A 627 17.97 5.03 28.27
C PHE A 627 18.37 3.57 28.04
N THR A 628 18.90 2.90 29.09
CA THR A 628 19.28 1.49 29.01
C THR A 628 18.04 0.60 28.77
N GLU A 629 16.92 0.89 29.44
CA GLU A 629 15.66 0.19 29.23
C GLU A 629 15.13 0.43 27.79
N ALA A 630 15.25 1.66 27.26
CA ALA A 630 14.90 1.95 25.88
C ALA A 630 15.72 1.13 24.87
N LEU A 631 17.04 1.02 25.07
CA LEU A 631 17.93 0.22 24.21
C LEU A 631 17.72 -1.29 24.35
N ALA A 632 17.16 -1.75 25.45
CA ALA A 632 16.77 -3.16 25.60
C ALA A 632 15.53 -3.49 24.76
N ILE A 633 14.67 -2.50 24.50
CA ILE A 633 13.51 -2.63 23.61
C ILE A 633 13.96 -2.46 22.14
N ASP A 634 14.69 -1.38 21.85
CA ASP A 634 15.18 -1.07 20.51
C ASP A 634 16.65 -0.61 20.56
N PRO A 635 17.62 -1.50 20.21
CA PRO A 635 19.03 -1.18 20.18
C PRO A 635 19.44 -0.12 19.13
N THR A 636 18.53 0.27 18.22
CA THR A 636 18.82 1.23 17.13
C THR A 636 18.48 2.68 17.47
N LEU A 637 18.09 2.97 18.71
CA LEU A 637 17.75 4.31 19.17
C LEU A 637 19.00 5.20 19.35
N ALA A 638 19.42 5.89 18.30
CA ALA A 638 20.59 6.77 18.29
C ALA A 638 20.57 7.79 19.44
N ARG A 639 19.41 8.40 19.73
CA ARG A 639 19.21 9.38 20.82
C ARG A 639 19.46 8.77 22.20
N ALA A 640 19.15 7.50 22.42
CA ALA A 640 19.45 6.81 23.67
C ALA A 640 20.96 6.61 23.86
N HIS A 641 21.66 6.22 22.80
CA HIS A 641 23.11 6.16 22.82
C HIS A 641 23.76 7.54 23.04
N ASN A 642 23.27 8.61 22.37
CA ASN A 642 23.76 9.96 22.62
C ASN A 642 23.56 10.37 24.09
N GLY A 643 22.36 10.12 24.67
CA GLY A 643 22.08 10.42 26.06
C GLY A 643 22.97 9.70 27.04
N LEU A 644 23.24 8.39 26.82
CA LEU A 644 24.20 7.64 27.65
C LEU A 644 25.63 8.18 27.48
N GLY A 645 26.04 8.52 26.27
CA GLY A 645 27.33 9.15 26.01
C GLY A 645 27.52 10.46 26.79
N VAL A 646 26.49 11.31 26.85
CA VAL A 646 26.52 12.54 27.65
C VAL A 646 26.61 12.24 29.15
N ILE A 647 25.90 11.22 29.65
CA ILE A 647 25.96 10.84 31.05
C ILE A 647 27.33 10.30 31.41
N GLU A 648 27.91 9.40 30.60
CA GLU A 648 29.23 8.84 30.82
C GLU A 648 30.34 9.89 30.74
N ALA A 649 30.24 10.85 29.82
CA ALA A 649 31.15 11.97 29.76
C ALA A 649 31.12 12.82 31.03
N ASN A 650 29.93 13.09 31.57
CA ASN A 650 29.77 13.81 32.83
C ASN A 650 30.26 13.03 34.06
N ARG A 651 30.34 11.68 34.01
CA ARG A 651 30.93 10.82 35.03
C ARG A 651 32.46 10.72 34.89
N GLY A 652 33.04 11.28 33.83
CA GLY A 652 34.47 11.16 33.52
C GLY A 652 34.85 9.87 32.77
N ASN A 653 33.90 9.05 32.40
CA ASN A 653 34.09 7.79 31.70
C ASN A 653 34.26 8.02 30.18
N THR A 654 35.34 8.69 29.78
CA THR A 654 35.56 9.16 28.41
C THR A 654 35.51 8.05 27.35
N THR A 655 36.00 6.85 27.69
CA THR A 655 35.99 5.69 26.78
C THR A 655 34.57 5.23 26.49
N ALA A 656 33.77 5.05 27.53
CA ALA A 656 32.36 4.64 27.39
C ALA A 656 31.54 5.73 26.67
N ALA A 657 31.81 7.00 26.95
CA ALA A 657 31.14 8.11 26.27
C ALA A 657 31.40 8.07 24.75
N LEU A 658 32.67 7.93 24.35
CA LEU A 658 33.03 7.84 22.93
C LEU A 658 32.46 6.60 22.24
N GLU A 659 32.36 5.46 22.96
CA GLU A 659 31.71 4.26 22.41
C GLU A 659 30.25 4.46 22.12
N HIS A 660 29.48 4.96 23.07
CA HIS A 660 28.07 5.29 22.88
C HIS A 660 27.86 6.33 21.76
N TRP A 661 28.61 7.41 21.73
CA TRP A 661 28.47 8.42 20.68
C TRP A 661 28.85 7.88 19.29
N ARG A 662 29.84 6.96 19.18
CA ARG A 662 30.15 6.33 17.88
C ARG A 662 29.00 5.43 17.42
N GLN A 663 28.35 4.73 18.34
CA GLN A 663 27.13 3.96 18.01
C GLN A 663 26.01 4.90 17.57
N ALA A 664 25.78 6.02 18.28
CA ALA A 664 24.78 7.02 17.88
C ALA A 664 25.03 7.55 16.46
N VAL A 665 26.28 7.92 16.12
CA VAL A 665 26.64 8.42 14.77
C VAL A 665 26.61 7.32 13.72
N ALA A 666 26.83 6.06 14.08
CA ALA A 666 26.65 4.94 13.14
C ALA A 666 25.19 4.71 12.80
N LEU A 667 24.27 4.95 13.75
CA LEU A 667 22.83 4.84 13.59
C LEU A 667 22.24 6.10 12.93
N ASP A 668 22.68 7.30 13.36
CA ASP A 668 22.31 8.58 12.73
C ASP A 668 23.56 9.39 12.35
N PRO A 669 24.07 9.23 11.13
CA PRO A 669 25.23 9.95 10.66
C PRO A 669 25.07 11.47 10.53
N ARG A 670 23.88 12.02 10.68
CA ARG A 670 23.58 13.44 10.56
C ARG A 670 23.33 14.13 11.92
N ASP A 671 23.38 13.38 13.04
CA ASP A 671 23.26 13.94 14.39
C ASP A 671 24.44 14.86 14.68
N PHE A 672 24.27 16.14 14.38
CA PHE A 672 25.31 17.15 14.53
C PHE A 672 25.71 17.37 15.99
N GLU A 673 24.80 17.19 16.95
CA GLU A 673 25.12 17.31 18.38
C GLU A 673 26.11 16.23 18.80
N THR A 674 25.85 14.98 18.43
CA THR A 674 26.74 13.86 18.71
C THR A 674 28.07 14.00 17.98
N LEU A 675 28.07 14.44 16.71
CA LEU A 675 29.29 14.73 15.95
C LEU A 675 30.16 15.79 16.64
N PHE A 676 29.52 16.84 17.16
CA PHE A 676 30.20 17.89 17.92
C PHE A 676 30.79 17.32 19.22
N ASN A 677 30.00 16.57 20.01
CA ASN A 677 30.42 15.99 21.28
C ASN A 677 31.62 15.05 21.12
N ILE A 678 31.66 14.22 20.08
CA ILE A 678 32.81 13.35 19.77
C ILE A 678 34.03 14.21 19.47
N GLY A 679 33.89 15.19 18.59
CA GLY A 679 35.01 16.06 18.19
C GLY A 679 35.58 16.83 19.37
N ASP A 680 34.73 17.45 20.21
CA ASP A 680 35.13 18.19 21.40
C ASP A 680 35.85 17.28 22.42
N MET A 681 35.32 16.09 22.69
CA MET A 681 35.95 15.11 23.58
C MET A 681 37.32 14.67 23.05
N LEU A 682 37.44 14.35 21.77
CA LEU A 682 38.71 13.93 21.16
C LEU A 682 39.77 15.05 21.19
N ILE A 683 39.39 16.31 21.02
CA ILE A 683 40.31 17.46 21.18
C ILE A 683 40.80 17.56 22.63
N ARG A 684 39.89 17.46 23.61
CA ARG A 684 40.28 17.48 25.04
C ARG A 684 41.22 16.34 25.42
N LEU A 685 41.15 15.19 24.72
CA LEU A 685 42.05 14.04 24.90
C LEU A 685 43.37 14.15 24.09
N GLY A 686 43.59 15.24 23.34
CA GLY A 686 44.75 15.44 22.48
C GLY A 686 44.73 14.61 21.19
N ARG A 687 43.58 13.99 20.85
CA ARG A 687 43.38 13.09 19.69
C ARG A 687 42.85 13.90 18.48
N SER A 688 43.59 14.93 18.11
CA SER A 688 43.16 15.92 17.10
C SER A 688 42.87 15.34 15.72
N ASP A 689 43.68 14.35 15.29
CA ASP A 689 43.49 13.75 13.96
C ASP A 689 42.19 12.95 13.89
N GLU A 690 41.80 12.31 14.97
CA GLU A 690 40.52 11.59 15.06
C GLU A 690 39.31 12.51 15.18
N ALA A 691 39.48 13.72 15.75
CA ALA A 691 38.38 14.69 15.87
C ALA A 691 38.00 15.31 14.50
N ARG A 692 38.98 15.46 13.60
CA ARG A 692 38.85 16.17 12.32
C ARG A 692 37.70 15.68 11.42
N PRO A 693 37.51 14.36 11.16
CA PRO A 693 36.43 13.88 10.34
C PRO A 693 35.05 14.16 10.95
N TYR A 694 34.90 14.06 12.27
CA TYR A 694 33.64 14.37 12.96
C TYR A 694 33.29 15.87 12.85
N TRP A 695 34.25 16.76 13.06
CA TRP A 695 34.05 18.19 12.97
C TRP A 695 33.82 18.70 11.55
N ARG A 696 34.42 18.05 10.53
CA ARG A 696 34.07 18.34 9.12
C ARG A 696 32.61 17.94 8.85
N LYS A 697 32.18 16.79 9.32
CA LYS A 697 30.80 16.32 9.16
C LYS A 697 29.82 17.19 9.93
N TYR A 698 30.17 17.61 11.15
CA TYR A 698 29.38 18.59 11.90
C TYR A 698 29.15 19.89 11.11
N LEU A 699 30.19 20.49 10.51
CA LEU A 699 30.01 21.70 9.71
C LEU A 699 29.11 21.49 8.48
N ALA A 700 29.07 20.27 7.93
CA ALA A 700 28.22 19.93 6.80
C ALA A 700 26.76 19.71 7.21
N THR A 701 26.50 19.28 8.45
CA THR A 701 25.16 18.87 8.91
C THR A 701 24.50 19.89 9.85
N ALA A 702 25.28 20.60 10.68
CA ALA A 702 24.74 21.52 11.68
C ALA A 702 24.05 22.73 11.04
N PRO A 703 22.83 23.12 11.50
CA PRO A 703 22.13 24.29 10.99
C PRO A 703 22.90 25.59 11.22
N PRO A 704 23.13 26.41 10.18
CA PRO A 704 23.96 27.63 10.33
C PRO A 704 23.43 28.65 11.32
N ALA A 705 22.12 28.80 11.40
CA ALA A 705 21.47 29.79 12.24
C ALA A 705 21.47 29.42 13.76
N LEU A 706 21.28 28.14 14.05
CA LEU A 706 21.21 27.62 15.42
C LEU A 706 22.59 27.46 16.05
N GLU A 707 23.56 27.00 15.27
CA GLU A 707 24.90 26.59 15.73
C GLU A 707 26.00 27.56 15.35
N ALA A 708 25.68 28.84 15.10
CA ALA A 708 26.61 29.83 14.53
C ALA A 708 27.94 29.92 15.31
N LYS A 709 27.89 29.95 16.65
CA LYS A 709 29.09 30.10 17.50
C LYS A 709 29.99 28.86 17.45
N ASP A 710 29.36 27.67 17.55
CA ASP A 710 30.13 26.42 17.54
C ASP A 710 30.66 26.11 16.15
N ARG A 711 29.88 26.42 15.10
CA ARG A 711 30.35 26.33 13.71
C ARG A 711 31.57 27.25 13.47
N GLU A 712 31.54 28.48 13.99
CA GLU A 712 32.68 29.38 13.88
C GLU A 712 33.91 28.86 14.65
N ARG A 713 33.70 28.33 15.87
CA ARG A 713 34.76 27.71 16.68
C ARG A 713 35.41 26.53 15.97
N VAL A 714 34.58 25.60 15.47
CA VAL A 714 35.03 24.41 14.74
C VAL A 714 35.71 24.78 13.42
N GLY A 715 35.14 25.75 12.67
CA GLY A 715 35.75 26.25 11.43
C GLY A 715 37.12 26.86 11.63
N ARG A 716 37.31 27.72 12.65
CA ARG A 716 38.58 28.31 13.03
C ARG A 716 39.59 27.21 13.42
N TRP A 717 39.16 26.20 14.21
CA TRP A 717 40.08 25.14 14.60
C TRP A 717 40.54 24.32 13.40
N LEU A 718 39.63 23.96 12.48
CA LEU A 718 39.98 23.21 11.26
C LEU A 718 40.92 23.98 10.35
N ALA A 719 40.77 25.31 10.26
CA ALA A 719 41.66 26.20 9.48
C ALA A 719 43.06 26.29 10.11
N SER A 720 43.16 26.31 11.45
CA SER A 720 44.43 26.41 12.18
C SER A 720 45.16 25.07 12.32
N ASN A 721 44.50 23.96 12.04
CA ASN A 721 45.05 22.59 12.15
C ASN A 721 44.82 21.85 10.80
N PRO A 722 45.53 22.21 9.72
CA PRO A 722 45.43 21.50 8.44
C PRO A 722 45.86 20.03 8.60
N PRO A 723 45.49 19.11 7.68
CA PRO A 723 45.82 17.69 7.73
C PRO A 723 47.31 17.44 7.66
#